data_58a3da0089a8d61a91b7d402c4ad6e11
#
_entry.id   58a3da0089a8d61a91b7d402c4ad6e11
#
_cell.length_a   1.000
_cell.length_b   1.000
_cell.length_c   1.000
_cell.angle_alpha   90.00
_cell.angle_beta   90.00
_cell.angle_gamma   90.00
#
_symmetry.space_group_name_H-M   'P 1'
#
loop_
_entity.id
_entity.type
_entity.pdbx_description
1 polymer ?
#
loop_
_entity_poly.entity_id
_entity_poly.type
_entity_poly.pdbx_seq_one_letter_code
_entity_poly.pdbx_strand_id
1 'polypeptide(L)'
;MQPSSELQEPATGSLIGQIESGRITWSHIKVLVLSGAGVFMDGYDLFIIGVAILFIPYISGAFDTALITSAALLGAVFGAVLFGNLADRLGRKKLYVADLVFFVVFAAASALSQNLWELYLFRFLLGIGIGADYPISASYVTEFVSNRHRGKLIASVFSFQGLGLISAVIVSVLLVQAHLGPDVWRWMLLSGIVPALVALTARTKMPETPRWYLSHGRADEARKVLSGFFGYQVPEETLEAINERVSVRELLLSPYSRRVFFTSASWFLVDVGVYGIGILTPFLIADIYGPTRPLLASVVTSGELFVFAGIGYLCAIALVDVVGRKPLQTVGFFGMAIPLLAAAILHASTLLLLAIPIAVFYIFENAGPNTTTWIYPVELFPTRLRGTGHGLAATVGKIGAVVATFFLPLIYATLGRDAMLAFVGAACLAGGVLTYFMGIETKRLSLDDVSEIFKSFYDTFDMISANLLAAAELLHDRLAAMPSPDADVDVANLAAGIKELEHTGDELIHEAFVKLDKKFVAPIDRDDITKLLKTLDDTLDFIDASTSRMEVYKLGRVTPETLKFSELILGQVREIRKAVASLKGSGATAVIDGAAIRIHELENEADDLLHKCLRSLFASPEAGASLFDIIKQKEVYEYLETTTDKSEDVADVLRSLLVKYSL
;
A
#
# COMPACT_ATOMS: atom_id res chain seq x y z
N MET A 1 34.49 -1.44 -24.94
CA MET A 1 33.34 -1.96 -25.70
C MET A 1 33.19 -3.44 -25.38
N GLN A 2 32.34 -3.78 -24.46
CA GLN A 2 31.75 -5.11 -24.28
C GLN A 2 30.31 -4.91 -23.89
N PRO A 3 29.37 -5.76 -24.30
CA PRO A 3 27.96 -5.42 -24.34
C PRO A 3 27.27 -5.67 -22.98
N SER A 4 26.39 -4.72 -22.68
CA SER A 4 25.19 -4.80 -21.86
C SER A 4 24.85 -6.20 -21.33
N SER A 5 24.81 -6.32 -19.98
CA SER A 5 24.14 -7.41 -19.29
C SER A 5 22.65 -7.42 -19.68
N GLU A 6 22.30 -8.35 -20.54
CA GLU A 6 20.94 -8.73 -20.83
C GLU A 6 20.23 -9.06 -19.50
N LEU A 7 19.16 -8.34 -19.25
CA LEU A 7 18.12 -8.77 -18.30
C LEU A 7 17.76 -10.21 -18.70
N GLN A 8 18.09 -11.18 -17.89
CA GLN A 8 17.61 -12.54 -18.06
C GLN A 8 16.08 -12.48 -18.04
N GLU A 9 15.48 -12.59 -19.23
CA GLU A 9 14.06 -12.88 -19.35
C GLU A 9 13.80 -14.16 -18.52
N PRO A 10 12.77 -14.17 -17.63
CA PRO A 10 12.43 -15.37 -16.89
C PRO A 10 12.21 -16.50 -17.90
N ALA A 11 12.84 -17.65 -17.65
CA ALA A 11 12.79 -18.78 -18.54
C ALA A 11 11.33 -19.01 -18.97
N THR A 12 11.05 -18.89 -20.26
CA THR A 12 9.70 -18.95 -20.87
C THR A 12 8.94 -20.23 -20.55
N GLY A 13 9.56 -21.17 -19.85
CA GLY A 13 8.97 -22.42 -19.37
C GLY A 13 8.40 -22.40 -17.95
N SER A 14 8.71 -21.38 -17.12
CA SER A 14 8.15 -21.30 -15.77
C SER A 14 6.69 -20.81 -15.82
N LEU A 15 5.84 -21.27 -14.89
CA LEU A 15 4.45 -20.82 -14.78
C LEU A 15 4.35 -19.29 -14.60
N ILE A 16 5.25 -18.72 -13.82
CA ILE A 16 5.35 -17.27 -13.62
C ILE A 16 5.71 -16.58 -14.94
N GLY A 17 6.69 -17.10 -15.69
CA GLY A 17 7.05 -16.57 -17.00
C GLY A 17 5.91 -16.64 -18.02
N GLN A 18 5.10 -17.70 -18.00
CA GLN A 18 3.91 -17.82 -18.85
C GLN A 18 2.82 -16.80 -18.48
N ILE A 19 2.60 -16.54 -17.19
CA ILE A 19 1.65 -15.53 -16.70
C ILE A 19 2.17 -14.12 -17.04
N GLU A 20 3.46 -13.86 -16.87
CA GLU A 20 4.07 -12.53 -17.08
C GLU A 20 4.26 -12.17 -18.56
N SER A 21 4.63 -13.12 -19.39
CA SER A 21 4.81 -12.95 -20.86
C SER A 21 3.54 -13.21 -21.66
N GLY A 22 2.47 -13.74 -21.01
CA GLY A 22 1.26 -14.21 -21.66
C GLY A 22 0.52 -13.09 -22.39
N ARG A 23 0.15 -13.36 -23.65
CA ARG A 23 -0.77 -12.52 -24.42
C ARG A 23 -2.14 -12.54 -23.75
N ILE A 24 -2.84 -11.40 -23.75
CA ILE A 24 -4.24 -11.31 -23.30
C ILE A 24 -5.07 -12.27 -24.15
N THR A 25 -5.59 -13.33 -23.52
CA THR A 25 -6.44 -14.33 -24.16
C THR A 25 -7.93 -13.98 -23.96
N TRP A 26 -8.80 -14.66 -24.70
CA TRP A 26 -10.26 -14.52 -24.54
C TRP A 26 -10.73 -14.83 -23.10
N SER A 27 -10.04 -15.73 -22.40
CA SER A 27 -10.30 -16.04 -20.98
C SER A 27 -10.04 -14.85 -20.06
N HIS A 28 -8.98 -14.07 -20.30
CA HIS A 28 -8.72 -12.83 -19.58
C HIS A 28 -9.81 -11.78 -19.81
N ILE A 29 -10.29 -11.65 -21.06
CA ILE A 29 -11.39 -10.74 -21.39
C ILE A 29 -12.69 -11.19 -20.69
N LYS A 30 -12.97 -12.49 -20.63
CA LYS A 30 -14.12 -13.02 -19.87
C LYS A 30 -14.02 -12.66 -18.40
N VAL A 31 -12.87 -12.88 -17.77
CA VAL A 31 -12.64 -12.51 -16.36
C VAL A 31 -12.84 -11.02 -16.15
N LEU A 32 -12.29 -10.18 -17.03
CA LEU A 32 -12.42 -8.73 -16.98
C LEU A 32 -13.89 -8.29 -17.07
N VAL A 33 -14.64 -8.77 -18.05
CA VAL A 33 -16.06 -8.40 -18.24
C VAL A 33 -16.92 -8.88 -17.07
N LEU A 34 -16.67 -10.10 -16.56
CA LEU A 34 -17.46 -10.65 -15.47
C LEU A 34 -17.15 -10.01 -14.11
N SER A 35 -15.90 -9.62 -13.89
CA SER A 35 -15.53 -8.81 -12.74
C SER A 35 -16.06 -7.38 -12.87
N GLY A 36 -15.98 -6.80 -14.06
CA GLY A 36 -16.56 -5.49 -14.35
C GLY A 36 -18.07 -5.44 -14.19
N ALA A 37 -18.78 -6.57 -14.40
CA ALA A 37 -20.23 -6.61 -14.24
C ALA A 37 -20.70 -6.30 -12.81
N GLY A 38 -19.94 -6.68 -11.78
CA GLY A 38 -20.24 -6.29 -10.38
C GLY A 38 -20.02 -4.79 -10.17
N VAL A 39 -18.89 -4.29 -10.64
CA VAL A 39 -18.59 -2.85 -10.57
C VAL A 39 -19.60 -2.01 -11.37
N PHE A 40 -20.12 -2.55 -12.49
CA PHE A 40 -21.25 -1.97 -13.22
C PHE A 40 -22.51 -1.86 -12.34
N MET A 41 -22.84 -2.93 -11.59
CA MET A 41 -24.00 -2.95 -10.70
C MET A 41 -23.87 -1.91 -9.59
N ASP A 42 -22.67 -1.75 -9.03
CA ASP A 42 -22.38 -0.72 -8.04
C ASP A 42 -22.65 0.69 -8.62
N GLY A 43 -22.08 1.00 -9.78
CA GLY A 43 -22.34 2.27 -10.46
C GLY A 43 -23.81 2.48 -10.80
N TYR A 44 -24.49 1.44 -11.29
CA TYR A 44 -25.90 1.52 -11.66
C TYR A 44 -26.80 1.80 -10.43
N ASP A 45 -26.69 0.97 -9.40
CA ASP A 45 -27.62 1.02 -8.26
C ASP A 45 -27.42 2.24 -7.38
N LEU A 46 -26.15 2.58 -7.09
CA LEU A 46 -25.86 3.72 -6.21
C LEU A 46 -26.22 5.07 -6.86
N PHE A 47 -26.25 5.15 -8.19
CA PHE A 47 -26.63 6.38 -8.87
C PHE A 47 -28.09 6.43 -9.30
N ILE A 48 -28.75 5.28 -9.55
CA ILE A 48 -30.19 5.29 -9.87
C ILE A 48 -31.03 5.77 -8.70
N ILE A 49 -30.58 5.52 -7.44
CA ILE A 49 -31.26 6.03 -6.26
C ILE A 49 -31.21 7.56 -6.20
N GLY A 50 -30.13 8.20 -6.62
CA GLY A 50 -30.01 9.66 -6.70
C GLY A 50 -31.07 10.30 -7.60
N VAL A 51 -31.50 9.57 -8.65
CA VAL A 51 -32.62 9.98 -9.50
C VAL A 51 -33.95 9.56 -8.93
N ALA A 52 -34.10 8.30 -8.50
CA ALA A 52 -35.35 7.75 -8.01
C ALA A 52 -35.90 8.53 -6.81
N ILE A 53 -35.04 9.00 -5.91
CA ILE A 53 -35.42 9.74 -4.70
C ILE A 53 -36.18 11.04 -5.01
N LEU A 54 -35.99 11.63 -6.18
CA LEU A 54 -36.75 12.80 -6.63
C LEU A 54 -38.25 12.49 -6.88
N PHE A 55 -38.59 11.21 -7.01
CA PHE A 55 -39.93 10.72 -7.34
C PHE A 55 -40.58 9.91 -6.22
N ILE A 56 -39.87 9.65 -5.12
CA ILE A 56 -40.40 8.87 -3.98
C ILE A 56 -41.30 9.77 -3.10
N PRO A 57 -42.60 9.46 -2.96
CA PRO A 57 -43.55 10.39 -2.38
C PRO A 57 -43.44 10.54 -0.85
N TYR A 58 -42.82 9.58 -0.15
CA TYR A 58 -42.68 9.60 1.31
C TYR A 58 -41.30 10.10 1.78
N ILE A 59 -40.48 10.62 0.89
CA ILE A 59 -39.24 11.32 1.23
C ILE A 59 -39.53 12.82 1.21
N SER A 60 -39.45 13.47 2.36
CA SER A 60 -39.92 14.84 2.52
C SER A 60 -38.89 15.84 3.05
N GLY A 61 -37.66 15.41 3.31
CA GLY A 61 -36.67 16.31 3.88
C GLY A 61 -35.22 15.83 3.70
N ALA A 62 -34.28 16.70 4.08
CA ALA A 62 -32.87 16.42 4.01
C ALA A 62 -32.44 15.19 4.80
N PHE A 63 -33.09 14.96 5.96
CA PHE A 63 -32.80 13.77 6.76
C PHE A 63 -33.25 12.48 6.09
N ASP A 64 -34.43 12.44 5.48
CA ASP A 64 -34.92 11.26 4.77
C ASP A 64 -34.04 10.97 3.56
N THR A 65 -33.64 12.02 2.82
CA THR A 65 -32.70 11.94 1.71
C THR A 65 -31.35 11.36 2.20
N ALA A 66 -30.79 11.90 3.27
CA ALA A 66 -29.52 11.45 3.86
C ALA A 66 -29.59 9.97 4.28
N LEU A 67 -30.69 9.57 4.91
CA LEU A 67 -30.92 8.20 5.37
C LEU A 67 -30.94 7.21 4.19
N ILE A 68 -31.69 7.51 3.13
CA ILE A 68 -31.84 6.60 1.98
C ILE A 68 -30.58 6.55 1.12
N THR A 69 -29.93 7.69 0.86
CA THR A 69 -28.70 7.72 0.07
C THR A 69 -27.53 7.01 0.74
N SER A 70 -27.47 7.03 2.07
CA SER A 70 -26.42 6.37 2.84
C SER A 70 -26.69 4.88 3.12
N ALA A 71 -27.94 4.41 3.03
CA ALA A 71 -28.35 3.06 3.45
C ALA A 71 -27.56 1.94 2.78
N ALA A 72 -27.47 1.92 1.45
CA ALA A 72 -26.76 0.89 0.71
C ALA A 72 -25.23 0.96 0.95
N LEU A 73 -24.70 2.15 1.08
CA LEU A 73 -23.26 2.34 1.38
C LEU A 73 -22.91 1.88 2.79
N LEU A 74 -23.80 2.12 3.76
CA LEU A 74 -23.64 1.58 5.11
C LEU A 74 -23.69 0.04 5.08
N GLY A 75 -24.61 -0.55 4.34
CA GLY A 75 -24.64 -1.99 4.08
C GLY A 75 -23.34 -2.50 3.47
N ALA A 76 -22.76 -1.75 2.51
CA ALA A 76 -21.52 -2.13 1.85
C ALA A 76 -20.31 -2.14 2.81
N VAL A 77 -20.27 -1.27 3.83
CA VAL A 77 -19.24 -1.34 4.90
C VAL A 77 -19.31 -2.70 5.60
N PHE A 78 -20.49 -3.13 6.01
CA PHE A 78 -20.67 -4.44 6.67
C PHE A 78 -20.40 -5.59 5.73
N GLY A 79 -20.83 -5.50 4.47
CA GLY A 79 -20.60 -6.49 3.43
C GLY A 79 -19.11 -6.72 3.18
N ALA A 80 -18.32 -5.66 3.00
CA ALA A 80 -16.89 -5.75 2.74
C ALA A 80 -16.13 -6.46 3.88
N VAL A 81 -16.46 -6.15 5.13
CA VAL A 81 -15.84 -6.80 6.31
C VAL A 81 -16.26 -8.28 6.42
N LEU A 82 -17.56 -8.55 6.29
CA LEU A 82 -18.11 -9.89 6.50
C LEU A 82 -17.65 -10.86 5.41
N PHE A 83 -17.80 -10.47 4.15
CA PHE A 83 -17.52 -11.33 3.00
C PHE A 83 -16.03 -11.42 2.68
N GLY A 84 -15.21 -10.44 3.04
CA GLY A 84 -13.76 -10.53 2.91
C GLY A 84 -13.19 -11.75 3.65
N ASN A 85 -13.58 -11.96 4.91
CA ASN A 85 -13.17 -13.12 5.70
C ASN A 85 -13.85 -14.44 5.25
N LEU A 86 -15.09 -14.35 4.79
CA LEU A 86 -15.85 -15.53 4.37
C LEU A 86 -15.37 -16.07 3.02
N ALA A 87 -14.85 -15.21 2.14
CA ALA A 87 -14.32 -15.57 0.82
C ALA A 87 -13.13 -16.54 0.91
N ASP A 88 -12.27 -16.35 1.90
CA ASP A 88 -11.11 -17.22 2.10
C ASP A 88 -11.53 -18.61 2.61
N ARG A 89 -12.67 -18.73 3.31
CA ARG A 89 -13.17 -20.00 3.87
C ARG A 89 -14.07 -20.78 2.91
N LEU A 90 -15.06 -20.10 2.31
CA LEU A 90 -16.11 -20.76 1.51
C LEU A 90 -15.80 -20.85 0.01
N GLY A 91 -14.79 -20.12 -0.44
CA GLY A 91 -14.44 -19.94 -1.85
C GLY A 91 -15.03 -18.67 -2.43
N ARG A 92 -14.27 -18.08 -3.34
CA ARG A 92 -14.60 -16.77 -3.94
C ARG A 92 -15.78 -16.88 -4.89
N LYS A 93 -15.86 -17.95 -5.68
CA LYS A 93 -16.97 -18.19 -6.62
C LYS A 93 -18.33 -18.23 -5.93
N LYS A 94 -18.44 -18.94 -4.79
CA LYS A 94 -19.72 -19.11 -4.09
C LYS A 94 -20.23 -17.77 -3.59
N LEU A 95 -19.34 -16.96 -3.03
CA LEU A 95 -19.71 -15.65 -2.53
C LEU A 95 -19.96 -14.64 -3.66
N TYR A 96 -19.24 -14.79 -4.76
CA TYR A 96 -19.40 -13.99 -5.98
C TYR A 96 -20.74 -14.23 -6.70
N VAL A 97 -21.41 -15.35 -6.41
CA VAL A 97 -22.78 -15.65 -6.84
C VAL A 97 -23.78 -15.16 -5.79
N ALA A 98 -23.45 -15.34 -4.50
CA ALA A 98 -24.35 -14.97 -3.41
C ALA A 98 -24.58 -13.44 -3.33
N ASP A 99 -23.57 -12.61 -3.59
CA ASP A 99 -23.69 -11.14 -3.62
C ASP A 99 -24.75 -10.66 -4.63
N LEU A 100 -24.75 -11.22 -5.84
CA LEU A 100 -25.75 -10.89 -6.87
C LEU A 100 -27.14 -11.44 -6.52
N VAL A 101 -27.26 -12.57 -5.84
CA VAL A 101 -28.55 -13.04 -5.32
C VAL A 101 -29.10 -12.05 -4.29
N PHE A 102 -28.26 -11.59 -3.36
CA PHE A 102 -28.62 -10.54 -2.41
C PHE A 102 -29.10 -9.28 -3.13
N PHE A 103 -28.36 -8.86 -4.16
CA PHE A 103 -28.72 -7.70 -4.95
C PHE A 103 -30.10 -7.86 -5.60
N VAL A 104 -30.37 -8.95 -6.30
CA VAL A 104 -31.64 -9.20 -6.99
C VAL A 104 -32.82 -9.22 -6.01
N VAL A 105 -32.68 -9.94 -4.90
CA VAL A 105 -33.75 -10.06 -3.89
C VAL A 105 -34.08 -8.72 -3.26
N PHE A 106 -33.08 -7.97 -2.82
CA PHE A 106 -33.29 -6.72 -2.11
C PHE A 106 -33.54 -5.51 -3.03
N ALA A 107 -33.15 -5.56 -4.30
CA ALA A 107 -33.60 -4.60 -5.30
C ALA A 107 -35.12 -4.75 -5.56
N ALA A 108 -35.61 -5.98 -5.69
CA ALA A 108 -37.04 -6.24 -5.78
C ALA A 108 -37.80 -5.79 -4.51
N ALA A 109 -37.28 -6.12 -3.32
CA ALA A 109 -37.86 -5.70 -2.06
C ALA A 109 -37.88 -4.16 -1.91
N SER A 110 -36.80 -3.47 -2.31
CA SER A 110 -36.73 -2.00 -2.31
C SER A 110 -37.82 -1.39 -3.17
N ALA A 111 -38.10 -1.93 -4.35
CA ALA A 111 -39.15 -1.46 -5.25
C ALA A 111 -40.57 -1.69 -4.69
N LEU A 112 -40.74 -2.67 -3.81
CA LEU A 112 -42.03 -3.00 -3.18
C LEU A 112 -42.26 -2.26 -1.86
N SER A 113 -41.29 -1.48 -1.37
CA SER A 113 -41.38 -0.76 -0.10
C SER A 113 -42.58 0.24 -0.08
N GLN A 114 -43.22 0.37 1.09
CA GLN A 114 -44.37 1.21 1.27
C GLN A 114 -44.07 2.46 2.13
N ASN A 115 -42.92 2.46 2.81
CA ASN A 115 -42.50 3.54 3.68
C ASN A 115 -40.98 3.68 3.75
N LEU A 116 -40.51 4.78 4.34
CA LEU A 116 -39.09 5.13 4.45
C LEU A 116 -38.26 4.04 5.10
N TRP A 117 -38.74 3.42 6.19
CA TRP A 117 -37.97 2.46 6.98
C TRP A 117 -37.80 1.10 6.25
N GLU A 118 -38.86 0.66 5.53
CA GLU A 118 -38.75 -0.53 4.67
C GLU A 118 -37.72 -0.30 3.57
N LEU A 119 -37.80 0.85 2.88
CA LEU A 119 -36.85 1.19 1.84
C LEU A 119 -35.43 1.26 2.40
N TYR A 120 -35.23 1.90 3.56
CA TYR A 120 -33.94 1.96 4.25
C TYR A 120 -33.38 0.56 4.53
N LEU A 121 -34.18 -0.31 5.14
CA LEU A 121 -33.77 -1.67 5.48
C LEU A 121 -33.40 -2.48 4.25
N PHE A 122 -34.22 -2.43 3.19
CA PHE A 122 -33.95 -3.20 1.99
C PHE A 122 -32.73 -2.65 1.23
N ARG A 123 -32.54 -1.34 1.20
CA ARG A 123 -31.32 -0.70 0.65
C ARG A 123 -30.07 -1.08 1.44
N PHE A 124 -30.16 -1.10 2.77
CA PHE A 124 -29.07 -1.55 3.62
C PHE A 124 -28.68 -3.02 3.33
N LEU A 125 -29.68 -3.91 3.25
CA LEU A 125 -29.44 -5.34 2.96
C LEU A 125 -28.91 -5.54 1.55
N LEU A 126 -29.39 -4.80 0.54
CA LEU A 126 -28.84 -4.78 -0.80
C LEU A 126 -27.37 -4.37 -0.78
N GLY A 127 -27.05 -3.35 0.01
CA GLY A 127 -25.69 -2.84 0.18
C GLY A 127 -24.71 -3.87 0.72
N ILE A 128 -25.14 -4.79 1.57
CA ILE A 128 -24.31 -5.90 2.04
C ILE A 128 -23.81 -6.75 0.87
N GLY A 129 -24.65 -7.01 -0.14
CA GLY A 129 -24.25 -7.67 -1.38
C GLY A 129 -23.23 -6.84 -2.16
N ILE A 130 -23.49 -5.55 -2.40
CA ILE A 130 -22.56 -4.65 -3.09
C ILE A 130 -21.17 -4.65 -2.43
N GLY A 131 -21.13 -4.54 -1.09
CA GLY A 131 -19.87 -4.50 -0.35
C GLY A 131 -19.02 -5.76 -0.48
N ALA A 132 -19.65 -6.91 -0.71
CA ALA A 132 -18.98 -8.19 -0.93
C ALA A 132 -18.19 -8.22 -2.24
N ASP A 133 -18.66 -7.54 -3.29
CA ASP A 133 -18.06 -7.59 -4.62
C ASP A 133 -16.65 -6.96 -4.67
N TYR A 134 -16.38 -5.90 -3.89
CA TYR A 134 -15.11 -5.16 -3.93
C TYR A 134 -13.87 -6.04 -3.66
N PRO A 135 -13.75 -6.73 -2.52
CA PRO A 135 -12.58 -7.56 -2.23
C PRO A 135 -12.52 -8.80 -3.14
N ILE A 136 -13.66 -9.32 -3.58
CA ILE A 136 -13.73 -10.52 -4.42
C ILE A 136 -13.28 -10.19 -5.84
N SER A 137 -13.84 -9.15 -6.47
CA SER A 137 -13.50 -8.71 -7.83
C SER A 137 -12.03 -8.32 -7.96
N ALA A 138 -11.50 -7.53 -7.04
CA ALA A 138 -10.10 -7.13 -7.04
C ALA A 138 -9.17 -8.33 -6.95
N SER A 139 -9.44 -9.26 -6.01
CA SER A 139 -8.64 -10.47 -5.83
C SER A 139 -8.72 -11.39 -7.05
N TYR A 140 -9.90 -11.54 -7.63
CA TYR A 140 -10.12 -12.41 -8.78
C TYR A 140 -9.34 -11.95 -10.01
N VAL A 141 -9.39 -10.64 -10.32
CA VAL A 141 -8.68 -10.08 -11.49
C VAL A 141 -7.16 -10.18 -11.33
N THR A 142 -6.64 -9.89 -10.13
CA THR A 142 -5.19 -9.81 -9.91
C THR A 142 -4.49 -11.16 -9.95
N GLU A 143 -5.20 -12.26 -9.76
CA GLU A 143 -4.61 -13.60 -9.85
C GLU A 143 -4.28 -14.03 -11.29
N PHE A 144 -4.86 -13.38 -12.29
CA PHE A 144 -4.76 -13.80 -13.68
C PHE A 144 -4.11 -12.76 -14.62
N VAL A 145 -3.70 -11.60 -14.08
CA VAL A 145 -3.24 -10.48 -14.90
C VAL A 145 -1.72 -10.32 -14.84
N SER A 146 -1.10 -10.26 -16.03
CA SER A 146 0.33 -9.97 -16.20
C SER A 146 0.71 -8.61 -15.59
N ASN A 147 1.88 -8.54 -14.96
CA ASN A 147 2.43 -7.32 -14.34
C ASN A 147 2.54 -6.14 -15.32
N ARG A 148 2.82 -6.40 -16.61
CA ARG A 148 3.05 -5.39 -17.64
C ARG A 148 1.82 -4.54 -17.98
N HIS A 149 0.61 -5.10 -17.89
CA HIS A 149 -0.65 -4.46 -18.28
C HIS A 149 -1.65 -4.37 -17.12
N ARG A 150 -1.20 -4.64 -15.89
CA ARG A 150 -2.06 -4.74 -14.71
C ARG A 150 -2.85 -3.46 -14.43
N GLY A 151 -2.19 -2.30 -14.47
CA GLY A 151 -2.86 -1.02 -14.25
C GLY A 151 -4.00 -0.80 -15.24
N LYS A 152 -3.77 -1.00 -16.54
CA LYS A 152 -4.79 -0.87 -17.57
C LYS A 152 -5.96 -1.82 -17.39
N LEU A 153 -5.68 -3.09 -17.05
CA LEU A 153 -6.73 -4.10 -16.92
C LEU A 153 -7.58 -3.84 -15.67
N ILE A 154 -6.98 -3.46 -14.54
CA ILE A 154 -7.72 -3.08 -13.33
C ILE A 154 -8.53 -1.81 -13.60
N ALA A 155 -7.94 -0.78 -14.23
CA ALA A 155 -8.65 0.43 -14.64
C ALA A 155 -9.83 0.13 -15.58
N SER A 156 -9.66 -0.84 -16.51
CA SER A 156 -10.72 -1.27 -17.41
C SER A 156 -11.86 -1.96 -16.66
N VAL A 157 -11.58 -2.81 -15.67
CA VAL A 157 -12.63 -3.40 -14.81
C VAL A 157 -13.38 -2.31 -14.07
N PHE A 158 -12.66 -1.35 -13.50
CA PHE A 158 -13.24 -0.29 -12.71
C PHE A 158 -14.06 0.71 -13.57
N SER A 159 -13.70 0.88 -14.85
CA SER A 159 -14.47 1.74 -15.79
C SER A 159 -15.91 1.26 -16.05
N PHE A 160 -16.24 0.00 -15.72
CA PHE A 160 -17.62 -0.49 -15.79
C PHE A 160 -18.55 0.25 -14.81
N GLN A 161 -18.02 0.86 -13.73
CA GLN A 161 -18.80 1.75 -12.87
C GLN A 161 -19.36 2.94 -13.65
N GLY A 162 -18.55 3.56 -14.49
CA GLY A 162 -19.01 4.65 -15.36
C GLY A 162 -20.09 4.23 -16.35
N LEU A 163 -19.97 3.02 -16.91
CA LEU A 163 -21.03 2.46 -17.77
C LEU A 163 -22.32 2.22 -16.98
N GLY A 164 -22.23 1.73 -15.74
CA GLY A 164 -23.36 1.55 -14.84
C GLY A 164 -24.08 2.86 -14.56
N LEU A 165 -23.31 3.90 -14.20
CA LEU A 165 -23.79 5.25 -13.93
C LEU A 165 -24.55 5.84 -15.12
N ILE A 166 -23.95 5.82 -16.31
CA ILE A 166 -24.59 6.33 -17.55
C ILE A 166 -25.85 5.53 -17.87
N SER A 167 -25.80 4.20 -17.72
CA SER A 167 -26.96 3.32 -17.97
C SER A 167 -28.10 3.63 -16.99
N ALA A 168 -27.83 3.92 -15.73
CA ALA A 168 -28.83 4.31 -14.74
C ALA A 168 -29.60 5.57 -15.16
N VAL A 169 -28.89 6.57 -15.67
CA VAL A 169 -29.52 7.80 -16.17
C VAL A 169 -30.35 7.53 -17.42
N ILE A 170 -29.79 6.79 -18.39
CA ILE A 170 -30.52 6.46 -19.63
C ILE A 170 -31.83 5.74 -19.30
N VAL A 171 -31.78 4.72 -18.43
CA VAL A 171 -32.98 3.98 -18.02
C VAL A 171 -33.95 4.89 -17.26
N SER A 172 -33.46 5.76 -16.39
CA SER A 172 -34.31 6.73 -15.69
C SER A 172 -35.04 7.67 -16.64
N VAL A 173 -34.34 8.22 -17.65
CA VAL A 173 -34.94 9.07 -18.66
C VAL A 173 -36.04 8.33 -19.45
N LEU A 174 -35.76 7.11 -19.90
CA LEU A 174 -36.71 6.28 -20.63
C LEU A 174 -37.97 5.97 -19.80
N LEU A 175 -37.80 5.62 -18.51
CA LEU A 175 -38.90 5.31 -17.61
C LEU A 175 -39.76 6.55 -17.30
N VAL A 176 -39.15 7.72 -17.10
CA VAL A 176 -39.89 8.97 -16.91
C VAL A 176 -40.68 9.35 -18.18
N GLN A 177 -40.07 9.19 -19.36
CA GLN A 177 -40.76 9.45 -20.65
C GLN A 177 -41.86 8.44 -20.93
N ALA A 178 -41.78 7.22 -20.38
CA ALA A 178 -42.85 6.22 -20.54
C ALA A 178 -44.13 6.56 -19.73
N HIS A 179 -44.15 7.68 -18.99
CA HIS A 179 -45.31 8.18 -18.25
C HIS A 179 -45.95 7.13 -17.32
N LEU A 180 -45.10 6.36 -16.58
CA LEU A 180 -45.55 5.28 -15.69
C LEU A 180 -46.22 5.79 -14.38
N GLY A 181 -46.52 7.08 -14.31
CA GLY A 181 -47.18 7.69 -13.17
C GLY A 181 -46.27 7.86 -11.93
N PRO A 182 -46.86 8.03 -10.74
CA PRO A 182 -46.12 8.34 -9.52
C PRO A 182 -45.21 7.18 -9.04
N ASP A 183 -45.42 5.97 -9.53
CA ASP A 183 -44.64 4.78 -9.15
C ASP A 183 -43.41 4.55 -10.06
N VAL A 184 -43.02 5.52 -10.87
CA VAL A 184 -41.88 5.41 -11.80
C VAL A 184 -40.56 5.03 -11.05
N TRP A 185 -40.38 5.50 -9.83
CA TRP A 185 -39.23 5.17 -9.00
C TRP A 185 -39.11 3.67 -8.70
N ARG A 186 -40.23 2.94 -8.58
CA ARG A 186 -40.25 1.49 -8.37
C ARG A 186 -39.68 0.76 -9.57
N TRP A 187 -40.03 1.21 -10.77
CA TRP A 187 -39.47 0.67 -12.01
C TRP A 187 -37.99 0.98 -12.18
N MET A 188 -37.53 2.15 -11.70
CA MET A 188 -36.10 2.48 -11.67
C MET A 188 -35.33 1.48 -10.80
N LEU A 189 -35.81 1.19 -9.58
CA LEU A 189 -35.16 0.24 -8.69
C LEU A 189 -35.22 -1.21 -9.21
N LEU A 190 -36.33 -1.61 -9.83
CA LEU A 190 -36.50 -2.94 -10.45
C LEU A 190 -35.58 -3.13 -11.66
N SER A 191 -35.31 -2.09 -12.42
CA SER A 191 -34.56 -2.20 -13.67
C SER A 191 -33.12 -2.72 -13.45
N GLY A 192 -32.52 -2.50 -12.28
CA GLY A 192 -31.21 -3.07 -11.90
C GLY A 192 -31.18 -4.60 -11.82
N ILE A 193 -32.34 -5.25 -11.67
CA ILE A 193 -32.43 -6.70 -11.65
C ILE A 193 -32.01 -7.33 -12.99
N VAL A 194 -32.30 -6.67 -14.11
CA VAL A 194 -31.99 -7.21 -15.45
C VAL A 194 -30.49 -7.44 -15.65
N PRO A 195 -29.62 -6.42 -15.52
CA PRO A 195 -28.18 -6.64 -15.63
C PRO A 195 -27.63 -7.55 -14.52
N ALA A 196 -28.21 -7.54 -13.30
CA ALA A 196 -27.81 -8.42 -12.22
C ALA A 196 -28.04 -9.90 -12.55
N LEU A 197 -29.20 -10.25 -13.15
CA LEU A 197 -29.50 -11.63 -13.60
C LEU A 197 -28.55 -12.07 -14.72
N VAL A 198 -28.21 -11.18 -15.65
CA VAL A 198 -27.22 -11.46 -16.69
C VAL A 198 -25.85 -11.75 -16.07
N ALA A 199 -25.40 -10.90 -15.16
CA ALA A 199 -24.15 -11.09 -14.43
C ALA A 199 -24.16 -12.39 -13.60
N LEU A 200 -25.25 -12.67 -12.88
CA LEU A 200 -25.43 -13.88 -12.07
C LEU A 200 -25.30 -15.15 -12.93
N THR A 201 -26.02 -15.24 -14.05
CA THR A 201 -25.94 -16.39 -14.94
C THR A 201 -24.55 -16.59 -15.54
N ALA A 202 -23.85 -15.52 -15.82
CA ALA A 202 -22.48 -15.56 -16.34
C ALA A 202 -21.46 -15.98 -15.25
N ARG A 203 -21.59 -15.47 -14.02
CA ARG A 203 -20.69 -15.81 -12.88
C ARG A 203 -20.83 -17.27 -12.44
N THR A 204 -21.98 -17.91 -12.58
CA THR A 204 -22.13 -19.36 -12.26
C THR A 204 -21.20 -20.24 -13.10
N LYS A 205 -20.81 -19.79 -14.30
CA LYS A 205 -19.92 -20.52 -15.22
C LYS A 205 -18.43 -20.24 -14.97
N MET A 206 -18.07 -19.34 -14.09
CA MET A 206 -16.67 -19.05 -13.75
C MET A 206 -16.07 -20.18 -12.90
N PRO A 207 -14.78 -20.52 -13.06
CA PRO A 207 -14.09 -21.43 -12.16
C PRO A 207 -13.84 -20.77 -10.80
N GLU A 208 -13.52 -21.55 -9.77
CA GLU A 208 -12.92 -21.03 -8.54
C GLU A 208 -11.46 -20.63 -8.80
N THR A 209 -10.89 -19.74 -7.98
CA THR A 209 -9.53 -19.26 -8.22
C THR A 209 -8.47 -20.32 -7.92
N PRO A 210 -7.40 -20.42 -8.72
CA PRO A 210 -6.31 -21.37 -8.48
C PRO A 210 -5.69 -21.23 -7.09
N ARG A 211 -5.55 -20.00 -6.59
CA ARG A 211 -4.99 -19.72 -5.28
C ARG A 211 -5.85 -20.29 -4.14
N TRP A 212 -7.18 -20.21 -4.25
CA TRP A 212 -8.07 -20.82 -3.28
C TRP A 212 -7.91 -22.35 -3.25
N TYR A 213 -7.81 -22.97 -4.42
CA TYR A 213 -7.53 -24.42 -4.50
C TYR A 213 -6.20 -24.77 -3.84
N LEU A 214 -5.13 -24.00 -4.09
CA LEU A 214 -3.80 -24.25 -3.50
C LEU A 214 -3.80 -24.06 -1.98
N SER A 215 -4.49 -23.05 -1.46
CA SER A 215 -4.61 -22.83 0.00
C SER A 215 -5.42 -23.89 0.72
N HIS A 216 -6.18 -24.73 -0.02
CA HIS A 216 -6.97 -25.85 0.51
C HIS A 216 -6.38 -27.22 0.13
N GLY A 217 -5.12 -27.26 -0.32
CA GLY A 217 -4.43 -28.51 -0.69
C GLY A 217 -4.96 -29.21 -1.95
N ARG A 218 -5.67 -28.46 -2.83
CA ARG A 218 -6.33 -28.99 -4.03
C ARG A 218 -5.56 -28.59 -5.30
N ALA A 219 -4.30 -29.02 -5.40
CA ALA A 219 -3.39 -28.65 -6.49
C ALA A 219 -3.88 -29.11 -7.87
N ASP A 220 -4.53 -30.28 -7.96
CA ASP A 220 -5.04 -30.81 -9.23
C ASP A 220 -6.17 -29.96 -9.83
N GLU A 221 -7.05 -29.42 -9.00
CA GLU A 221 -8.10 -28.50 -9.45
C GLU A 221 -7.51 -27.14 -9.85
N ALA A 222 -6.51 -26.63 -9.13
CA ALA A 222 -5.79 -25.43 -9.52
C ALA A 222 -5.15 -25.61 -10.91
N ARG A 223 -4.50 -26.76 -11.15
CA ARG A 223 -3.92 -27.12 -12.44
C ARG A 223 -4.97 -27.18 -13.57
N LYS A 224 -6.12 -27.80 -13.32
CA LYS A 224 -7.22 -27.87 -14.30
C LYS A 224 -7.74 -26.48 -14.69
N VAL A 225 -7.80 -25.53 -13.74
CA VAL A 225 -8.22 -24.17 -14.04
C VAL A 225 -7.15 -23.44 -14.86
N LEU A 226 -5.88 -23.54 -14.46
CA LEU A 226 -4.77 -22.87 -15.15
C LEU A 226 -4.60 -23.42 -16.58
N SER A 227 -4.65 -24.73 -16.77
CA SER A 227 -4.49 -25.33 -18.09
C SER A 227 -5.76 -25.26 -18.94
N GLY A 228 -6.92 -25.59 -18.38
CA GLY A 228 -8.17 -25.71 -19.14
C GLY A 228 -8.84 -24.38 -19.44
N PHE A 229 -8.79 -23.41 -18.52
CA PHE A 229 -9.44 -22.12 -18.70
C PHE A 229 -8.49 -21.06 -19.28
N PHE A 230 -7.23 -21.04 -18.86
CA PHE A 230 -6.24 -20.07 -19.30
C PHE A 230 -5.27 -20.59 -20.36
N GLY A 231 -5.13 -21.91 -20.53
CA GLY A 231 -4.24 -22.53 -21.50
C GLY A 231 -2.77 -22.54 -21.10
N TYR A 232 -2.47 -22.35 -19.80
CA TYR A 232 -1.08 -22.41 -19.30
C TYR A 232 -0.59 -23.85 -19.18
N GLN A 233 0.70 -24.08 -19.50
CA GLN A 233 1.35 -25.35 -19.25
C GLN A 233 1.89 -25.36 -17.82
N VAL A 234 1.30 -26.22 -16.96
CA VAL A 234 1.62 -26.29 -15.53
C VAL A 234 2.30 -27.63 -15.24
N PRO A 235 3.64 -27.67 -15.02
CA PRO A 235 4.36 -28.88 -14.63
C PRO A 235 3.88 -29.43 -13.28
N GLU A 236 4.04 -30.74 -13.05
CA GLU A 236 3.55 -31.40 -11.83
C GLU A 236 4.19 -30.89 -10.54
N GLU A 237 5.45 -30.52 -10.60
CA GLU A 237 6.27 -30.12 -9.45
C GLU A 237 6.14 -28.65 -9.04
N THR A 238 5.39 -27.83 -9.80
CA THR A 238 5.41 -26.37 -9.66
C THR A 238 4.34 -25.81 -8.71
N LEU A 239 3.40 -26.60 -8.23
CA LEU A 239 2.30 -26.15 -7.39
C LEU A 239 2.46 -26.61 -5.95
N GLU A 240 3.10 -25.82 -5.12
CA GLU A 240 3.16 -26.04 -3.68
C GLU A 240 1.90 -25.50 -2.98
N ALA A 241 1.47 -26.19 -1.92
CA ALA A 241 0.36 -25.75 -1.09
C ALA A 241 0.74 -24.48 -0.32
N ILE A 242 -0.05 -23.42 -0.44
CA ILE A 242 0.16 -22.16 0.27
C ILE A 242 -0.49 -22.28 1.65
N ASN A 243 0.32 -22.52 2.68
CA ASN A 243 -0.14 -22.76 4.05
C ASN A 243 0.04 -21.52 4.98
N GLU A 244 -0.25 -20.32 4.52
CA GLU A 244 -0.08 -19.09 5.31
C GLU A 244 -1.42 -18.56 5.84
N ARG A 245 -1.60 -18.60 7.16
CA ARG A 245 -2.70 -17.88 7.83
C ARG A 245 -2.35 -16.40 7.92
N VAL A 246 -3.18 -15.56 7.32
CA VAL A 246 -3.05 -14.09 7.36
C VAL A 246 -3.76 -13.54 8.58
N SER A 247 -3.11 -12.64 9.31
CA SER A 247 -3.70 -11.90 10.43
C SER A 247 -3.90 -10.43 10.07
N VAL A 248 -5.10 -9.89 10.31
CA VAL A 248 -5.37 -8.44 10.20
C VAL A 248 -4.41 -7.62 11.08
N ARG A 249 -4.01 -8.18 12.23
CA ARG A 249 -3.06 -7.53 13.13
C ARG A 249 -1.71 -7.24 12.46
N GLU A 250 -1.26 -8.11 11.56
CA GLU A 250 -0.01 -7.93 10.81
C GLU A 250 -0.06 -6.69 9.91
N LEU A 251 -1.22 -6.38 9.31
CA LEU A 251 -1.41 -5.18 8.49
C LEU A 251 -1.39 -3.88 9.30
N LEU A 252 -1.83 -3.93 10.55
CA LEU A 252 -1.91 -2.75 11.42
C LEU A 252 -0.57 -2.45 12.13
N LEU A 253 0.41 -3.34 11.97
CA LEU A 253 1.75 -3.19 12.53
C LEU A 253 2.76 -2.78 11.44
N SER A 254 3.90 -2.20 11.87
CA SER A 254 5.03 -1.94 10.96
C SER A 254 5.47 -3.24 10.25
N PRO A 255 5.81 -3.22 8.95
CA PRO A 255 6.00 -2.02 8.10
C PRO A 255 4.74 -1.63 7.30
N TYR A 256 3.58 -2.27 7.51
CA TYR A 256 2.40 -2.09 6.66
C TYR A 256 1.46 -0.97 7.12
N SER A 257 1.52 -0.53 8.38
CA SER A 257 0.61 0.46 8.97
C SER A 257 0.51 1.75 8.17
N ARG A 258 1.65 2.30 7.71
CA ARG A 258 1.70 3.51 6.88
C ARG A 258 1.00 3.33 5.52
N ARG A 259 1.13 2.13 4.92
CA ARG A 259 0.48 1.80 3.65
C ARG A 259 -1.03 1.62 3.84
N VAL A 260 -1.44 0.97 4.92
CA VAL A 260 -2.85 0.85 5.29
C VAL A 260 -3.46 2.23 5.50
N PHE A 261 -2.79 3.10 6.26
CA PHE A 261 -3.26 4.47 6.47
C PHE A 261 -3.39 5.23 5.13
N PHE A 262 -2.36 5.22 4.29
CA PHE A 262 -2.37 5.91 3.00
C PHE A 262 -3.48 5.41 2.09
N THR A 263 -3.58 4.09 1.88
CA THR A 263 -4.60 3.51 0.99
C THR A 263 -6.01 3.72 1.51
N SER A 264 -6.22 3.59 2.82
CA SER A 264 -7.52 3.78 3.47
C SER A 264 -7.95 5.25 3.48
N ALA A 265 -7.07 6.16 3.89
CA ALA A 265 -7.39 7.58 3.97
C ALA A 265 -7.59 8.23 2.60
N SER A 266 -6.77 7.85 1.59
CA SER A 266 -6.98 8.36 0.23
C SER A 266 -8.29 7.84 -0.37
N TRP A 267 -8.67 6.58 -0.11
CA TRP A 267 -9.94 6.03 -0.55
C TRP A 267 -11.13 6.68 0.18
N PHE A 268 -11.02 6.91 1.49
CA PHE A 268 -12.03 7.66 2.24
C PHE A 268 -12.27 9.05 1.61
N LEU A 269 -11.20 9.80 1.34
CA LEU A 269 -11.29 11.16 0.83
C LEU A 269 -11.83 11.22 -0.60
N VAL A 270 -11.50 10.27 -1.47
CA VAL A 270 -12.07 10.22 -2.81
C VAL A 270 -13.55 9.83 -2.77
N ASP A 271 -13.94 8.86 -1.94
CA ASP A 271 -15.34 8.44 -1.83
C ASP A 271 -16.25 9.54 -1.26
N VAL A 272 -15.72 10.45 -0.42
CA VAL A 272 -16.42 11.68 -0.04
C VAL A 272 -16.79 12.52 -1.27
N GLY A 273 -15.88 12.64 -2.23
CA GLY A 273 -16.13 13.33 -3.50
C GLY A 273 -17.09 12.56 -4.42
N VAL A 274 -16.73 11.32 -4.73
CA VAL A 274 -17.44 10.44 -5.69
C VAL A 274 -18.92 10.30 -5.34
N TYR A 275 -19.21 9.83 -4.15
CA TYR A 275 -20.59 9.58 -3.72
C TYR A 275 -21.32 10.85 -3.29
N GLY A 276 -20.57 11.84 -2.78
CA GLY A 276 -21.14 13.13 -2.40
C GLY A 276 -21.65 13.92 -3.60
N ILE A 277 -20.79 14.20 -4.56
CA ILE A 277 -21.19 14.93 -5.77
C ILE A 277 -22.03 14.03 -6.70
N GLY A 278 -21.61 12.76 -6.89
CA GLY A 278 -22.27 11.85 -7.82
C GLY A 278 -23.76 11.66 -7.54
N ILE A 279 -24.11 11.29 -6.32
CA ILE A 279 -25.51 11.05 -5.92
C ILE A 279 -26.31 12.34 -5.86
N LEU A 280 -25.69 13.46 -5.46
CA LEU A 280 -26.41 14.73 -5.29
C LEU A 280 -26.44 15.59 -6.56
N THR A 281 -25.74 15.24 -7.64
CA THR A 281 -25.78 16.02 -8.89
C THR A 281 -27.20 16.27 -9.40
N PRO A 282 -28.14 15.30 -9.45
CA PRO A 282 -29.52 15.57 -9.88
C PRO A 282 -30.23 16.61 -9.01
N PHE A 283 -29.97 16.63 -7.70
CA PHE A 283 -30.51 17.63 -6.77
C PHE A 283 -29.93 19.02 -7.02
N LEU A 284 -28.61 19.12 -7.20
CA LEU A 284 -27.91 20.37 -7.48
C LEU A 284 -28.42 21.03 -8.76
N ILE A 285 -28.66 20.22 -9.79
CA ILE A 285 -29.19 20.69 -11.06
C ILE A 285 -30.67 21.08 -10.94
N ALA A 286 -31.46 20.28 -10.19
CA ALA A 286 -32.86 20.59 -9.94
C ALA A 286 -33.05 21.92 -9.17
N ASP A 287 -32.18 22.19 -8.20
CA ASP A 287 -32.18 23.44 -7.45
C ASP A 287 -31.94 24.67 -8.35
N ILE A 288 -30.95 24.60 -9.25
CA ILE A 288 -30.68 25.69 -10.19
C ILE A 288 -31.83 25.90 -11.19
N TYR A 289 -32.45 24.82 -11.65
CA TYR A 289 -33.58 24.93 -12.57
C TYR A 289 -34.84 25.49 -11.89
N GLY A 290 -34.95 25.28 -10.58
CA GLY A 290 -36.13 25.69 -9.81
C GLY A 290 -37.42 24.96 -10.21
N PRO A 291 -38.56 25.30 -9.59
CA PRO A 291 -39.82 24.60 -9.79
C PRO A 291 -40.44 24.79 -11.17
N THR A 292 -39.89 25.68 -11.98
CA THR A 292 -40.45 26.00 -13.31
C THR A 292 -40.05 25.02 -14.41
N ARG A 293 -39.01 24.19 -14.16
CA ARG A 293 -38.57 23.18 -15.15
C ARG A 293 -38.95 21.76 -14.70
N PRO A 294 -39.29 20.88 -15.65
CA PRO A 294 -39.56 19.48 -15.36
C PRO A 294 -38.36 18.79 -14.74
N LEU A 295 -38.56 17.90 -13.74
CA LEU A 295 -37.51 17.07 -13.16
C LEU A 295 -36.71 16.28 -14.20
N LEU A 296 -37.36 15.91 -15.31
CA LEU A 296 -36.69 15.26 -16.42
C LEU A 296 -35.50 16.07 -16.97
N ALA A 297 -35.58 17.41 -17.00
CA ALA A 297 -34.48 18.25 -17.43
C ALA A 297 -33.25 18.11 -16.50
N SER A 298 -33.48 18.00 -15.21
CA SER A 298 -32.39 17.79 -14.21
C SER A 298 -31.74 16.42 -14.39
N VAL A 299 -32.52 15.39 -14.67
CA VAL A 299 -32.04 14.03 -14.91
C VAL A 299 -31.19 13.98 -16.19
N VAL A 300 -31.67 14.59 -17.30
CA VAL A 300 -30.94 14.65 -18.56
C VAL A 300 -29.61 15.40 -18.41
N THR A 301 -29.64 16.59 -17.81
CA THR A 301 -28.40 17.38 -17.57
C THR A 301 -27.41 16.64 -16.67
N SER A 302 -27.90 15.92 -15.66
CA SER A 302 -27.02 15.06 -14.85
C SER A 302 -26.36 13.96 -15.69
N GLY A 303 -27.11 13.36 -16.61
CA GLY A 303 -26.59 12.38 -17.55
C GLY A 303 -25.52 12.95 -18.49
N GLU A 304 -25.73 14.17 -18.99
CA GLU A 304 -24.74 14.87 -19.80
C GLU A 304 -23.44 15.10 -19.02
N LEU A 305 -23.54 15.46 -17.73
CA LEU A 305 -22.38 15.61 -16.84
C LEU A 305 -21.67 14.27 -16.58
N PHE A 306 -22.40 13.17 -16.45
CA PHE A 306 -21.82 11.85 -16.23
C PHE A 306 -21.04 11.30 -17.45
N VAL A 307 -21.25 11.84 -18.65
CA VAL A 307 -20.41 11.53 -19.82
C VAL A 307 -18.96 11.93 -19.56
N PHE A 308 -18.71 13.01 -18.80
CA PHE A 308 -17.37 13.44 -18.43
C PHE A 308 -16.68 12.45 -17.47
N ALA A 309 -17.42 11.73 -16.64
CA ALA A 309 -16.89 10.60 -15.88
C ALA A 309 -16.37 9.49 -16.82
N GLY A 310 -17.12 9.16 -17.87
CA GLY A 310 -16.68 8.23 -18.91
C GLY A 310 -15.39 8.66 -19.60
N ILE A 311 -15.24 9.94 -19.93
CA ILE A 311 -13.98 10.50 -20.46
C ILE A 311 -12.85 10.31 -19.44
N GLY A 312 -13.10 10.58 -18.16
CA GLY A 312 -12.12 10.36 -17.09
C GLY A 312 -11.63 8.91 -17.03
N TYR A 313 -12.53 7.92 -17.11
CA TYR A 313 -12.14 6.50 -17.14
C TYR A 313 -11.29 6.14 -18.36
N LEU A 314 -11.61 6.66 -19.54
CA LEU A 314 -10.79 6.46 -20.74
C LEU A 314 -9.39 7.06 -20.56
N CYS A 315 -9.29 8.24 -19.95
CA CYS A 315 -8.02 8.84 -19.59
C CYS A 315 -7.25 7.97 -18.59
N ALA A 316 -7.91 7.42 -17.56
CA ALA A 316 -7.26 6.51 -16.61
C ALA A 316 -6.65 5.30 -17.30
N ILE A 317 -7.42 4.61 -18.15
CA ILE A 317 -6.94 3.44 -18.90
C ILE A 317 -5.73 3.78 -19.78
N ALA A 318 -5.75 4.97 -20.42
CA ALA A 318 -4.66 5.40 -21.29
C ALA A 318 -3.40 5.81 -20.50
N LEU A 319 -3.57 6.49 -19.36
CA LEU A 319 -2.48 7.20 -18.67
C LEU A 319 -1.89 6.45 -17.47
N VAL A 320 -2.61 5.53 -16.84
CA VAL A 320 -2.20 4.91 -15.57
C VAL A 320 -0.84 4.19 -15.63
N ASP A 321 -0.55 3.52 -16.74
CA ASP A 321 0.73 2.84 -16.96
C ASP A 321 1.78 3.73 -17.66
N VAL A 322 1.38 4.92 -18.15
CA VAL A 322 2.26 5.88 -18.82
C VAL A 322 2.74 6.96 -17.87
N VAL A 323 1.82 7.58 -17.14
CA VAL A 323 2.10 8.67 -16.19
C VAL A 323 2.54 8.11 -14.83
N GLY A 324 1.87 7.06 -14.35
CA GLY A 324 2.09 6.47 -13.04
C GLY A 324 0.94 6.79 -12.07
N ARG A 325 0.92 6.06 -10.95
CA ARG A 325 -0.21 6.12 -9.99
C ARG A 325 -0.15 7.39 -9.15
N LYS A 326 1.03 7.73 -8.62
CA LYS A 326 1.19 8.89 -7.74
C LYS A 326 0.90 10.23 -8.43
N PRO A 327 1.50 10.56 -9.59
CA PRO A 327 1.16 11.80 -10.28
C PRO A 327 -0.30 11.87 -10.68
N LEU A 328 -0.86 10.75 -11.18
CA LEU A 328 -2.24 10.70 -11.66
C LEU A 328 -3.24 10.92 -10.52
N GLN A 329 -3.01 10.31 -9.35
CA GLN A 329 -3.84 10.51 -8.16
C GLN A 329 -3.70 11.93 -7.60
N THR A 330 -2.48 12.45 -7.52
CA THR A 330 -2.22 13.79 -6.98
C THR A 330 -2.87 14.87 -7.85
N VAL A 331 -2.61 14.84 -9.17
CA VAL A 331 -3.20 15.78 -10.12
C VAL A 331 -4.72 15.62 -10.17
N GLY A 332 -5.21 14.39 -10.09
CA GLY A 332 -6.64 14.10 -10.04
C GLY A 332 -7.32 14.76 -8.84
N PHE A 333 -6.80 14.57 -7.64
CA PHE A 333 -7.35 15.21 -6.43
C PHE A 333 -7.34 16.73 -6.49
N PHE A 334 -6.27 17.37 -6.97
CA PHE A 334 -6.25 18.82 -7.14
C PHE A 334 -7.22 19.28 -8.23
N GLY A 335 -7.34 18.50 -9.33
CA GLY A 335 -8.30 18.74 -10.39
C GLY A 335 -9.77 18.58 -9.96
N MET A 336 -10.04 17.80 -8.91
CA MET A 336 -11.35 17.74 -8.25
C MET A 336 -11.56 18.94 -7.30
N ALA A 337 -10.56 19.27 -6.50
CA ALA A 337 -10.65 20.26 -5.44
C ALA A 337 -10.82 21.69 -5.98
N ILE A 338 -9.96 22.09 -6.92
CA ILE A 338 -9.89 23.47 -7.41
C ILE A 338 -11.22 23.95 -8.01
N PRO A 339 -11.87 23.21 -8.94
CA PRO A 339 -13.11 23.69 -9.54
C PRO A 339 -14.26 23.74 -8.52
N LEU A 340 -14.35 22.81 -7.57
CA LEU A 340 -15.40 22.84 -6.53
C LEU A 340 -15.20 24.01 -5.57
N LEU A 341 -13.97 24.28 -5.12
CA LEU A 341 -13.67 25.42 -4.26
C LEU A 341 -13.91 26.73 -5.00
N ALA A 342 -13.55 26.82 -6.29
CA ALA A 342 -13.85 27.98 -7.11
C ALA A 342 -15.36 28.20 -7.26
N ALA A 343 -16.15 27.14 -7.51
CA ALA A 343 -17.61 27.23 -7.59
C ALA A 343 -18.24 27.72 -6.27
N ALA A 344 -17.72 27.26 -5.12
CA ALA A 344 -18.15 27.69 -3.81
C ALA A 344 -17.85 29.16 -3.55
N ILE A 345 -16.61 29.61 -3.83
CA ILE A 345 -16.15 31.00 -3.61
C ILE A 345 -16.87 31.99 -4.55
N LEU A 346 -17.12 31.58 -5.78
CA LEU A 346 -17.79 32.40 -6.79
C LEU A 346 -19.33 32.39 -6.67
N HIS A 347 -19.86 31.66 -5.68
CA HIS A 347 -21.31 31.52 -5.47
C HIS A 347 -22.03 31.09 -6.75
N ALA A 348 -21.63 29.98 -7.35
CA ALA A 348 -22.10 29.50 -8.65
C ALA A 348 -23.64 29.42 -8.73
N SER A 349 -24.28 30.47 -9.21
CA SER A 349 -25.75 30.63 -9.24
C SER A 349 -26.40 30.29 -10.57
N THR A 350 -25.61 30.07 -11.61
CA THR A 350 -26.12 29.69 -12.94
C THR A 350 -25.73 28.25 -13.28
N LEU A 351 -26.50 27.63 -14.17
CA LEU A 351 -26.21 26.28 -14.63
C LEU A 351 -24.77 26.13 -15.15
N LEU A 352 -24.28 27.08 -15.94
CA LEU A 352 -22.96 27.02 -16.54
C LEU A 352 -21.85 27.12 -15.49
N LEU A 353 -21.99 28.02 -14.50
CA LEU A 353 -21.04 28.21 -13.42
C LEU A 353 -20.95 27.00 -12.47
N LEU A 354 -22.00 26.14 -12.43
CA LEU A 354 -21.98 24.91 -11.66
C LEU A 354 -21.60 23.70 -12.52
N ALA A 355 -22.12 23.59 -13.74
CA ALA A 355 -21.91 22.44 -14.61
C ALA A 355 -20.44 22.28 -15.05
N ILE A 356 -19.73 23.38 -15.36
CA ILE A 356 -18.32 23.32 -15.75
C ILE A 356 -17.44 22.76 -14.61
N PRO A 357 -17.48 23.30 -13.38
CA PRO A 357 -16.76 22.70 -12.25
C PRO A 357 -17.08 21.24 -12.01
N ILE A 358 -18.35 20.82 -12.09
CA ILE A 358 -18.76 19.43 -11.92
C ILE A 358 -18.23 18.55 -13.06
N ALA A 359 -18.27 19.00 -14.31
CA ALA A 359 -17.72 18.27 -15.45
C ALA A 359 -16.21 18.06 -15.32
N VAL A 360 -15.48 19.12 -14.95
CA VAL A 360 -14.03 19.03 -14.68
C VAL A 360 -13.75 18.10 -13.50
N PHE A 361 -14.51 18.20 -12.42
CA PHE A 361 -14.45 17.29 -11.29
C PHE A 361 -14.56 15.83 -11.75
N TYR A 362 -15.57 15.45 -12.54
CA TYR A 362 -15.79 14.08 -13.02
C TYR A 362 -14.65 13.55 -13.88
N ILE A 363 -14.04 14.40 -14.72
CA ILE A 363 -12.89 13.99 -15.53
C ILE A 363 -11.72 13.62 -14.60
N PHE A 364 -11.34 14.53 -13.70
CA PHE A 364 -10.17 14.34 -12.82
C PHE A 364 -10.39 13.27 -11.75
N GLU A 365 -11.59 13.15 -11.22
CA GLU A 365 -12.01 12.09 -10.32
C GLU A 365 -11.69 10.71 -10.89
N ASN A 366 -12.20 10.44 -12.08
CA ASN A 366 -12.13 9.12 -12.70
C ASN A 366 -10.82 8.86 -13.44
N ALA A 367 -10.18 9.90 -13.98
CA ALA A 367 -8.83 9.80 -14.56
C ALA A 367 -7.77 9.52 -13.49
N GLY A 368 -7.97 9.96 -12.26
CA GLY A 368 -7.00 9.89 -11.18
C GLY A 368 -7.51 9.07 -9.98
N PRO A 369 -7.95 9.75 -8.90
CA PRO A 369 -8.12 9.13 -7.57
C PRO A 369 -9.08 7.95 -7.56
N ASN A 370 -10.24 8.04 -8.20
CA ASN A 370 -11.24 6.98 -8.19
C ASN A 370 -10.69 5.66 -8.76
N THR A 371 -9.85 5.73 -9.80
CA THR A 371 -9.20 4.56 -10.40
C THR A 371 -7.96 4.12 -9.60
N THR A 372 -7.12 5.07 -9.17
CA THR A 372 -5.84 4.72 -8.53
C THR A 372 -5.98 4.23 -7.10
N THR A 373 -6.99 4.66 -6.34
CA THR A 373 -7.28 4.12 -5.00
C THR A 373 -7.68 2.64 -5.03
N TRP A 374 -8.21 2.15 -6.14
CA TRP A 374 -8.48 0.74 -6.39
C TRP A 374 -7.21 -0.06 -6.70
N ILE A 375 -6.27 0.58 -7.42
CA ILE A 375 -5.01 -0.06 -7.84
C ILE A 375 -4.01 -0.14 -6.69
N TYR A 376 -3.87 0.90 -5.89
CA TYR A 376 -2.86 0.99 -4.83
C TYR A 376 -2.89 -0.16 -3.82
N PRO A 377 -4.03 -0.56 -3.23
CA PRO A 377 -4.03 -1.66 -2.27
C PRO A 377 -3.62 -3.00 -2.90
N VAL A 378 -3.90 -3.16 -4.20
CA VAL A 378 -3.48 -4.35 -4.96
C VAL A 378 -1.97 -4.39 -5.16
N GLU A 379 -1.33 -3.24 -5.35
CA GLU A 379 0.10 -3.12 -5.67
C GLU A 379 0.97 -2.95 -4.43
N LEU A 380 0.47 -2.32 -3.36
CA LEU A 380 1.25 -2.02 -2.16
C LEU A 380 1.30 -3.16 -1.13
N PHE A 381 0.34 -4.09 -1.16
CA PHE A 381 0.34 -5.20 -0.22
C PHE A 381 0.89 -6.48 -0.87
N PRO A 382 1.71 -7.27 -0.14
CA PRO A 382 2.22 -8.53 -0.64
C PRO A 382 1.07 -9.50 -0.93
N THR A 383 1.32 -10.46 -1.81
CA THR A 383 0.30 -11.38 -2.32
C THR A 383 -0.51 -12.04 -1.22
N ARG A 384 0.12 -12.43 -0.10
CA ARG A 384 -0.55 -13.07 1.05
C ARG A 384 -1.52 -12.12 1.81
N LEU A 385 -1.20 -10.82 1.89
CA LEU A 385 -1.98 -9.80 2.65
C LEU A 385 -2.91 -8.96 1.75
N ARG A 386 -2.82 -9.13 0.43
CA ARG A 386 -3.46 -8.25 -0.56
C ARG A 386 -4.98 -8.18 -0.43
N GLY A 387 -5.64 -9.33 -0.32
CA GLY A 387 -7.10 -9.39 -0.19
C GLY A 387 -7.59 -8.69 1.08
N THR A 388 -6.91 -8.95 2.20
CA THR A 388 -7.24 -8.33 3.50
C THR A 388 -6.93 -6.83 3.50
N GLY A 389 -5.78 -6.42 2.95
CA GLY A 389 -5.38 -5.01 2.85
C GLY A 389 -6.31 -4.21 1.94
N HIS A 390 -6.69 -4.79 0.79
CA HIS A 390 -7.66 -4.17 -0.12
C HIS A 390 -9.05 -4.06 0.53
N GLY A 391 -9.51 -5.13 1.18
CA GLY A 391 -10.80 -5.14 1.89
C GLY A 391 -10.86 -4.08 3.00
N LEU A 392 -9.78 -3.91 3.77
CA LEU A 392 -9.69 -2.89 4.81
C LEU A 392 -9.73 -1.47 4.20
N ALA A 393 -8.96 -1.22 3.15
CA ALA A 393 -8.95 0.07 2.46
C ALA A 393 -10.33 0.39 1.85
N ALA A 394 -10.98 -0.58 1.20
CA ALA A 394 -12.32 -0.44 0.65
C ALA A 394 -13.38 -0.18 1.74
N THR A 395 -13.29 -0.87 2.88
CA THR A 395 -14.18 -0.64 4.04
C THR A 395 -14.10 0.81 4.52
N VAL A 396 -12.88 1.33 4.71
CA VAL A 396 -12.66 2.73 5.14
C VAL A 396 -13.13 3.70 4.05
N GLY A 397 -12.90 3.39 2.77
CA GLY A 397 -13.47 4.15 1.65
C GLY A 397 -14.99 4.25 1.74
N LYS A 398 -15.69 3.12 1.93
CA LYS A 398 -17.15 3.10 2.05
C LYS A 398 -17.67 3.86 3.30
N ILE A 399 -16.88 3.94 4.37
CA ILE A 399 -17.20 4.86 5.48
C ILE A 399 -17.16 6.32 5.00
N GLY A 400 -16.21 6.71 4.16
CA GLY A 400 -16.17 8.02 3.53
C GLY A 400 -17.40 8.31 2.68
N ALA A 401 -17.84 7.33 1.87
CA ALA A 401 -19.07 7.41 1.10
C ALA A 401 -20.32 7.60 1.98
N VAL A 402 -20.43 6.84 3.09
CA VAL A 402 -21.53 6.99 4.08
C VAL A 402 -21.50 8.39 4.70
N VAL A 403 -20.35 8.85 5.14
CA VAL A 403 -20.19 10.21 5.71
C VAL A 403 -20.66 11.27 4.73
N ALA A 404 -20.24 11.18 3.48
CA ALA A 404 -20.65 12.13 2.45
C ALA A 404 -22.17 12.09 2.23
N THR A 405 -22.70 10.92 1.89
CA THR A 405 -24.11 10.79 1.49
C THR A 405 -25.09 11.03 2.62
N PHE A 406 -24.66 10.85 3.88
CA PHE A 406 -25.47 11.18 5.05
C PHE A 406 -25.37 12.68 5.42
N PHE A 407 -24.17 13.24 5.50
CA PHE A 407 -24.00 14.60 5.99
C PHE A 407 -24.18 15.68 4.92
N LEU A 408 -23.84 15.43 3.64
CA LEU A 408 -23.93 16.48 2.62
C LEU A 408 -25.37 17.00 2.35
N PRO A 409 -26.42 16.17 2.31
CA PRO A 409 -27.78 16.69 2.24
C PRO A 409 -28.16 17.60 3.41
N LEU A 410 -27.65 17.28 4.62
CA LEU A 410 -27.88 18.08 5.83
C LEU A 410 -27.09 19.40 5.77
N ILE A 411 -25.82 19.36 5.35
CA ILE A 411 -25.00 20.55 5.13
C ILE A 411 -25.65 21.45 4.09
N TYR A 412 -26.10 20.86 2.98
CA TYR A 412 -26.81 21.60 1.95
C TYR A 412 -28.06 22.31 2.45
N ALA A 413 -28.88 21.62 3.25
CA ALA A 413 -30.12 22.16 3.79
C ALA A 413 -29.89 23.24 4.85
N THR A 414 -28.81 23.18 5.63
CA THR A 414 -28.54 24.07 6.76
C THR A 414 -27.60 25.23 6.42
N LEU A 415 -26.55 24.95 5.65
CA LEU A 415 -25.46 25.89 5.33
C LEU A 415 -25.43 26.28 3.85
N GLY A 416 -26.25 25.65 3.03
CA GLY A 416 -26.37 25.93 1.60
C GLY A 416 -25.38 25.18 0.71
N ARG A 417 -25.53 25.37 -0.59
CA ARG A 417 -24.77 24.70 -1.65
C ARG A 417 -23.27 25.00 -1.56
N ASP A 418 -22.91 26.25 -1.35
CA ASP A 418 -21.52 26.70 -1.37
C ASP A 418 -20.71 26.04 -0.25
N ALA A 419 -21.31 25.90 0.95
CA ALA A 419 -20.68 25.18 2.07
C ALA A 419 -20.49 23.69 1.75
N MET A 420 -21.44 23.06 1.08
CA MET A 420 -21.33 21.67 0.66
C MET A 420 -20.20 21.49 -0.38
N LEU A 421 -20.14 22.35 -1.40
CA LEU A 421 -19.06 22.31 -2.41
C LEU A 421 -17.70 22.57 -1.79
N ALA A 422 -17.60 23.52 -0.85
CA ALA A 422 -16.37 23.82 -0.12
C ALA A 422 -15.93 22.63 0.74
N PHE A 423 -16.83 21.96 1.42
CA PHE A 423 -16.51 20.77 2.21
C PHE A 423 -15.92 19.64 1.36
N VAL A 424 -16.57 19.32 0.23
CA VAL A 424 -16.07 18.30 -0.69
C VAL A 424 -14.74 18.72 -1.32
N GLY A 425 -14.63 19.98 -1.75
CA GLY A 425 -13.39 20.53 -2.29
C GLY A 425 -12.24 20.46 -1.30
N ALA A 426 -12.48 20.76 -0.01
CA ALA A 426 -11.48 20.64 1.05
C ALA A 426 -11.06 19.18 1.30
N ALA A 427 -12.00 18.22 1.28
CA ALA A 427 -11.68 16.80 1.38
C ALA A 427 -10.80 16.33 0.21
N CYS A 428 -11.13 16.74 -1.02
CA CYS A 428 -10.30 16.44 -2.20
C CYS A 428 -8.91 17.10 -2.10
N LEU A 429 -8.82 18.33 -1.61
CA LEU A 429 -7.55 19.00 -1.39
C LEU A 429 -6.67 18.22 -0.40
N ALA A 430 -7.26 17.78 0.72
CA ALA A 430 -6.58 16.94 1.71
C ALA A 430 -6.09 15.62 1.08
N GLY A 431 -6.87 14.99 0.20
CA GLY A 431 -6.47 13.80 -0.57
C GLY A 431 -5.28 14.05 -1.48
N GLY A 432 -5.22 15.21 -2.14
CA GLY A 432 -4.09 15.62 -2.96
C GLY A 432 -2.81 15.82 -2.14
N VAL A 433 -2.91 16.52 -1.02
CA VAL A 433 -1.80 16.73 -0.07
C VAL A 433 -1.31 15.39 0.49
N LEU A 434 -2.24 14.55 0.96
CA LEU A 434 -1.92 13.20 1.46
C LEU A 434 -1.17 12.38 0.41
N THR A 435 -1.67 12.36 -0.83
CA THR A 435 -1.03 11.60 -1.91
C THR A 435 0.34 12.16 -2.28
N TYR A 436 0.50 13.47 -2.29
CA TYR A 436 1.79 14.11 -2.60
C TYR A 436 2.88 13.68 -1.61
N PHE A 437 2.59 13.69 -0.29
CA PHE A 437 3.57 13.37 0.74
C PHE A 437 3.71 11.86 1.00
N MET A 438 2.63 11.08 0.96
CA MET A 438 2.66 9.67 1.34
C MET A 438 2.54 8.70 0.17
N GLY A 439 2.12 9.18 -1.00
CA GLY A 439 1.94 8.34 -2.19
C GLY A 439 3.26 7.75 -2.67
N ILE A 440 3.22 6.47 -3.02
CA ILE A 440 4.35 5.69 -3.54
C ILE A 440 4.10 5.44 -5.04
N GLU A 441 5.12 5.65 -5.89
CA GLU A 441 4.97 5.31 -7.30
C GLU A 441 5.24 3.81 -7.51
N THR A 442 4.25 3.12 -8.05
CA THR A 442 4.29 1.67 -8.27
C THR A 442 4.37 1.27 -9.75
N LYS A 443 4.49 2.25 -10.63
CA LYS A 443 4.59 2.05 -12.08
C LYS A 443 5.75 1.13 -12.44
N ARG A 444 5.46 0.07 -13.21
CA ARG A 444 6.45 -0.91 -13.71
C ARG A 444 7.15 -1.75 -12.64
N LEU A 445 6.76 -1.65 -11.38
CA LEU A 445 7.25 -2.55 -10.35
C LEU A 445 6.49 -3.87 -10.40
N SER A 446 7.19 -4.99 -10.24
CA SER A 446 6.53 -6.27 -10.03
C SER A 446 5.85 -6.30 -8.65
N LEU A 447 4.86 -7.17 -8.46
CA LEU A 447 4.23 -7.33 -7.14
C LEU A 447 5.21 -7.87 -6.10
N ASP A 448 6.16 -8.67 -6.58
CA ASP A 448 7.22 -9.25 -5.77
C ASP A 448 8.28 -8.19 -5.46
N ASP A 449 8.64 -7.31 -6.41
CA ASP A 449 9.55 -6.18 -6.16
C ASP A 449 9.03 -5.27 -5.05
N VAL A 450 7.75 -4.92 -5.04
CA VAL A 450 7.17 -4.07 -4.00
C VAL A 450 7.15 -4.77 -2.64
N SER A 451 6.98 -6.10 -2.58
CA SER A 451 7.05 -6.89 -1.36
C SER A 451 8.48 -7.22 -0.96
N GLU A 452 9.35 -7.57 -1.92
CA GLU A 452 10.74 -7.96 -1.70
C GLU A 452 11.67 -6.77 -1.46
N ILE A 453 11.38 -5.57 -2.01
CA ILE A 453 12.19 -4.37 -1.75
C ILE A 453 12.34 -4.15 -0.24
N PHE A 454 11.24 -4.24 0.50
CA PHE A 454 11.28 -4.02 1.94
C PHE A 454 11.98 -5.17 2.68
N LYS A 455 11.69 -6.41 2.31
CA LYS A 455 12.36 -7.58 2.87
C LYS A 455 13.85 -7.58 2.53
N SER A 456 14.19 -7.29 1.28
CA SER A 456 15.57 -7.28 0.78
C SER A 456 16.46 -6.22 1.46
N PHE A 457 15.97 -5.00 1.77
CA PHE A 457 16.77 -4.01 2.50
C PHE A 457 16.99 -4.41 3.95
N TYR A 458 15.95 -4.86 4.65
CA TYR A 458 16.11 -5.35 6.01
C TYR A 458 16.98 -6.61 6.09
N ASP A 459 16.88 -7.50 5.09
CA ASP A 459 17.77 -8.67 4.99
C ASP A 459 19.22 -8.23 4.72
N THR A 460 19.44 -7.19 3.92
CA THR A 460 20.78 -6.64 3.66
C THR A 460 21.35 -5.99 4.93
N PHE A 461 20.59 -5.20 5.68
CA PHE A 461 21.03 -4.66 6.98
C PHE A 461 21.36 -5.79 7.96
N ASP A 462 20.55 -6.84 7.97
CA ASP A 462 20.78 -8.04 8.78
C ASP A 462 22.09 -8.74 8.41
N MET A 463 22.39 -8.89 7.14
CA MET A 463 23.64 -9.49 6.66
C MET A 463 24.86 -8.63 7.01
N ILE A 464 24.78 -7.31 6.79
CA ILE A 464 25.87 -6.37 7.11
C ILE A 464 26.15 -6.37 8.61
N SER A 465 25.11 -6.29 9.45
CA SER A 465 25.31 -6.31 10.91
C SER A 465 25.77 -7.66 11.43
N ALA A 466 25.45 -8.77 10.75
CA ALA A 466 26.00 -10.09 11.07
C ALA A 466 27.49 -10.20 10.71
N ASN A 467 27.89 -9.63 9.57
CA ASN A 467 29.28 -9.58 9.14
C ASN A 467 30.13 -8.71 10.10
N LEU A 468 29.58 -7.56 10.52
CA LEU A 468 30.20 -6.72 11.55
C LEU A 468 30.38 -7.46 12.88
N LEU A 469 29.36 -8.23 13.30
CA LEU A 469 29.47 -9.06 14.52
C LEU A 469 30.56 -10.12 14.37
N ALA A 470 30.66 -10.78 13.23
CA ALA A 470 31.70 -11.77 12.97
C ALA A 470 33.11 -11.16 13.07
N ALA A 471 33.30 -9.93 12.58
CA ALA A 471 34.57 -9.20 12.70
C ALA A 471 34.89 -8.88 14.17
N ALA A 472 33.92 -8.38 14.94
CA ALA A 472 34.12 -8.10 16.39
C ALA A 472 34.38 -9.38 17.22
N GLU A 473 33.72 -10.49 16.88
CA GLU A 473 33.96 -11.78 17.52
C GLU A 473 35.36 -12.31 17.16
N LEU A 474 35.75 -12.23 15.89
CA LEU A 474 37.09 -12.65 15.45
C LEU A 474 38.20 -11.83 16.17
N LEU A 475 38.01 -10.50 16.25
CA LEU A 475 38.92 -9.61 17.00
C LEU A 475 39.06 -10.06 18.44
N HIS A 476 37.96 -10.17 19.16
CA HIS A 476 37.98 -10.52 20.59
C HIS A 476 38.53 -11.93 20.86
N ASP A 477 38.03 -12.93 20.15
CA ASP A 477 38.38 -14.32 20.35
C ASP A 477 39.88 -14.58 20.07
N ARG A 478 40.42 -13.95 19.02
CA ARG A 478 41.84 -14.08 18.69
C ARG A 478 42.72 -13.37 19.70
N LEU A 479 42.36 -12.17 20.16
CA LEU A 479 43.09 -11.47 21.20
C LEU A 479 43.01 -12.21 22.54
N ALA A 480 41.87 -12.80 22.90
CA ALA A 480 41.69 -13.59 24.13
C ALA A 480 42.42 -14.95 24.09
N ALA A 481 42.56 -15.54 22.91
CA ALA A 481 43.25 -16.83 22.75
C ALA A 481 44.77 -16.73 22.71
N MET A 482 45.33 -15.52 22.67
CA MET A 482 46.79 -15.31 22.65
C MET A 482 47.39 -15.56 24.03
N PRO A 483 48.21 -16.60 24.21
CA PRO A 483 48.75 -16.92 25.51
C PRO A 483 49.91 -16.00 25.85
N SER A 484 50.07 -15.65 27.11
CA SER A 484 51.25 -15.14 27.83
C SER A 484 52.27 -14.22 27.12
N PRO A 485 52.98 -13.35 27.85
CA PRO A 485 53.74 -12.19 27.31
C PRO A 485 54.82 -12.47 26.28
N ASP A 486 55.17 -13.72 25.98
CA ASP A 486 56.31 -14.09 25.15
C ASP A 486 55.94 -14.88 23.85
N ALA A 487 54.67 -15.02 23.53
CA ALA A 487 54.26 -15.67 22.27
C ALA A 487 54.18 -14.63 21.13
N ASP A 488 54.87 -14.90 20.01
CA ASP A 488 54.66 -14.17 18.78
C ASP A 488 53.17 -14.20 18.39
N VAL A 489 52.57 -13.06 18.51
CA VAL A 489 51.15 -12.89 18.22
C VAL A 489 50.97 -13.05 16.70
N ASP A 490 50.17 -14.01 16.30
CA ASP A 490 49.79 -14.16 14.87
C ASP A 490 48.79 -13.07 14.45
N VAL A 491 49.23 -11.80 14.63
CA VAL A 491 48.47 -10.60 14.28
C VAL A 491 48.24 -10.53 12.77
N ALA A 492 49.13 -11.08 11.97
CA ALA A 492 48.99 -11.11 10.51
C ALA A 492 47.76 -11.95 10.08
N ASN A 493 47.58 -13.13 10.70
CA ASN A 493 46.40 -13.95 10.43
C ASN A 493 45.09 -13.29 10.96
N LEU A 494 45.16 -12.55 12.08
CA LEU A 494 44.02 -11.76 12.55
C LEU A 494 43.68 -10.64 11.56
N ALA A 495 44.66 -9.84 11.15
CA ALA A 495 44.47 -8.75 10.20
C ALA A 495 43.96 -9.25 8.86
N ALA A 496 44.50 -10.35 8.33
CA ALA A 496 44.01 -10.97 7.10
C ALA A 496 42.56 -11.45 7.22
N GLY A 497 42.18 -12.07 8.35
CA GLY A 497 40.79 -12.51 8.56
C GLY A 497 39.80 -11.35 8.70
N ILE A 498 40.19 -10.28 9.36
CA ILE A 498 39.35 -9.06 9.46
C ILE A 498 39.24 -8.40 8.09
N LYS A 499 40.31 -8.33 7.31
CA LYS A 499 40.29 -7.76 5.96
C LYS A 499 39.36 -8.52 5.00
N GLU A 500 39.27 -9.84 5.13
CA GLU A 500 38.30 -10.64 4.36
C GLU A 500 36.84 -10.28 4.71
N LEU A 501 36.58 -10.03 6.00
CA LEU A 501 35.25 -9.62 6.46
C LEU A 501 34.93 -8.17 6.03
N GLU A 502 35.90 -7.27 6.02
CA GLU A 502 35.73 -5.90 5.49
C GLU A 502 35.40 -5.94 4.00
N HIS A 503 36.15 -6.70 3.19
CA HIS A 503 35.82 -6.87 1.77
C HIS A 503 34.40 -7.44 1.55
N THR A 504 33.99 -8.40 2.39
CA THR A 504 32.62 -8.92 2.36
C THR A 504 31.59 -7.84 2.71
N GLY A 505 31.89 -6.99 3.68
CA GLY A 505 31.09 -5.83 4.07
C GLY A 505 30.93 -4.85 2.91
N ASP A 506 32.03 -4.47 2.28
CA ASP A 506 32.08 -3.60 1.10
C ASP A 506 31.19 -4.12 -0.04
N GLU A 507 31.29 -5.42 -0.35
CA GLU A 507 30.45 -6.04 -1.39
C GLU A 507 28.96 -5.95 -1.04
N LEU A 508 28.57 -6.24 0.20
CA LEU A 508 27.19 -6.14 0.68
C LEU A 508 26.66 -4.70 0.61
N ILE A 509 27.47 -3.73 0.97
CA ILE A 509 27.14 -2.30 0.93
C ILE A 509 27.04 -1.81 -0.51
N HIS A 510 27.98 -2.22 -1.37
CA HIS A 510 27.92 -1.91 -2.80
C HIS A 510 26.65 -2.48 -3.43
N GLU A 511 26.27 -3.73 -3.13
CA GLU A 511 25.00 -4.31 -3.58
C GLU A 511 23.78 -3.51 -3.06
N ALA A 512 23.83 -3.05 -1.81
CA ALA A 512 22.77 -2.22 -1.23
C ALA A 512 22.62 -0.89 -2.00
N PHE A 513 23.74 -0.21 -2.32
CA PHE A 513 23.72 1.03 -3.12
C PHE A 513 23.23 0.78 -4.55
N VAL A 514 23.68 -0.29 -5.20
CA VAL A 514 23.18 -0.68 -6.54
C VAL A 514 21.66 -0.95 -6.50
N LYS A 515 21.16 -1.60 -5.45
CA LYS A 515 19.73 -1.81 -5.24
C LYS A 515 19.00 -0.47 -5.00
N LEU A 516 19.60 0.45 -4.24
CA LEU A 516 19.07 1.77 -3.95
C LEU A 516 18.97 2.66 -5.18
N ASP A 517 19.98 2.60 -6.07
CA ASP A 517 20.01 3.38 -7.32
C ASP A 517 19.04 2.86 -8.38
N LYS A 518 18.88 1.56 -8.46
CA LYS A 518 17.96 0.92 -9.44
C LYS A 518 16.49 0.99 -9.02
N LYS A 519 16.17 1.20 -7.73
CA LYS A 519 14.81 1.11 -7.20
C LYS A 519 14.32 2.48 -6.70
N PHE A 520 13.27 3.01 -7.33
CA PHE A 520 12.63 4.30 -6.98
C PHE A 520 11.93 4.30 -5.62
N VAL A 521 11.76 3.16 -4.97
CA VAL A 521 11.01 2.99 -3.73
C VAL A 521 11.87 2.29 -2.69
N ALA A 522 12.19 3.00 -1.62
CA ALA A 522 12.85 2.46 -0.44
C ALA A 522 11.90 2.48 0.77
N PRO A 523 12.05 1.54 1.74
CA PRO A 523 11.20 1.48 2.95
C PRO A 523 11.34 2.71 3.85
N ILE A 524 12.49 3.32 3.81
CA ILE A 524 12.96 4.47 4.58
C ILE A 524 13.54 5.45 3.56
N ASP A 525 13.64 6.73 3.88
CA ASP A 525 14.26 7.73 3.03
C ASP A 525 15.66 7.28 2.58
N ARG A 526 16.01 7.57 1.31
CA ARG A 526 17.31 7.18 0.73
C ARG A 526 18.48 7.69 1.55
N ASP A 527 18.38 8.92 2.04
CA ASP A 527 19.44 9.55 2.84
C ASP A 527 19.62 8.81 4.17
N ASP A 528 18.54 8.35 4.79
CA ASP A 528 18.58 7.60 6.05
C ASP A 528 19.16 6.19 5.85
N ILE A 529 18.79 5.50 4.75
CA ILE A 529 19.40 4.21 4.38
C ILE A 529 20.90 4.40 4.14
N THR A 530 21.28 5.41 3.36
CA THR A 530 22.67 5.73 3.05
C THR A 530 23.47 6.00 4.33
N LYS A 531 22.86 6.74 5.27
CA LYS A 531 23.50 7.06 6.54
C LYS A 531 23.72 5.81 7.40
N LEU A 532 22.72 4.93 7.51
CA LEU A 532 22.86 3.68 8.26
C LEU A 532 23.89 2.74 7.64
N LEU A 533 23.90 2.60 6.32
CA LEU A 533 24.90 1.78 5.62
C LEU A 533 26.32 2.28 5.88
N LYS A 534 26.53 3.60 5.76
CA LYS A 534 27.85 4.21 5.99
C LYS A 534 28.34 4.09 7.43
N THR A 535 27.46 4.27 8.42
CA THR A 535 27.90 4.14 9.82
C THR A 535 28.22 2.70 10.20
N LEU A 536 27.52 1.71 9.62
CA LEU A 536 27.87 0.30 9.80
C LEU A 536 29.21 -0.03 9.15
N ASP A 537 29.49 0.53 7.98
CA ASP A 537 30.74 0.44 7.23
C ASP A 537 31.90 1.06 8.03
N ASP A 538 31.74 2.33 8.42
CA ASP A 538 32.73 3.05 9.22
C ASP A 538 33.17 2.24 10.46
N THR A 539 32.22 1.56 11.13
CA THR A 539 32.54 0.72 12.31
C THR A 539 33.43 -0.47 11.92
N LEU A 540 33.13 -1.14 10.80
CA LEU A 540 33.92 -2.28 10.32
C LEU A 540 35.31 -1.84 9.85
N ASP A 541 35.39 -0.71 9.13
CA ASP A 541 36.63 -0.10 8.68
C ASP A 541 37.57 0.22 9.85
N PHE A 542 37.04 0.71 10.96
CA PHE A 542 37.86 1.00 12.14
C PHE A 542 38.30 -0.27 12.89
N ILE A 543 37.53 -1.36 12.82
CA ILE A 543 38.01 -2.69 13.30
C ILE A 543 39.19 -3.16 12.43
N ASP A 544 39.09 -3.06 11.08
CA ASP A 544 40.18 -3.39 10.15
C ASP A 544 41.39 -2.49 10.38
N ALA A 545 41.20 -1.17 10.47
CA ALA A 545 42.28 -0.22 10.72
C ALA A 545 43.00 -0.51 12.02
N SER A 546 42.30 -0.89 13.10
CA SER A 546 42.91 -1.27 14.39
C SER A 546 43.80 -2.47 14.24
N THR A 547 43.34 -3.54 13.57
CA THR A 547 44.14 -4.77 13.38
C THR A 547 45.30 -4.56 12.41
N SER A 548 45.09 -3.78 11.34
CA SER A 548 46.18 -3.39 10.42
C SER A 548 47.28 -2.59 11.13
N ARG A 549 46.95 -1.71 12.09
CA ARG A 549 47.94 -1.02 12.89
C ARG A 549 48.71 -1.98 13.76
N MET A 550 48.03 -2.94 14.43
CA MET A 550 48.69 -3.98 15.22
C MET A 550 49.69 -4.78 14.38
N GLU A 551 49.33 -5.14 13.14
CA GLU A 551 50.18 -5.86 12.20
C GLU A 551 51.39 -5.03 11.76
N VAL A 552 51.15 -3.80 11.25
CA VAL A 552 52.22 -2.90 10.76
C VAL A 552 53.26 -2.60 11.86
N TYR A 553 52.77 -2.42 13.08
CA TYR A 553 53.65 -2.14 14.25
C TYR A 553 54.29 -3.38 14.81
N LYS A 554 53.95 -4.57 14.31
CA LYS A 554 54.43 -5.86 14.84
C LYS A 554 54.28 -5.92 16.36
N LEU A 555 53.03 -5.72 16.81
CA LEU A 555 52.74 -5.77 18.24
C LEU A 555 53.02 -7.19 18.76
N GLY A 556 54.12 -7.33 19.47
CA GLY A 556 54.53 -8.60 20.09
C GLY A 556 53.74 -8.98 21.34
N ARG A 557 52.82 -8.14 21.82
CA ARG A 557 52.15 -8.34 23.11
C ARG A 557 50.74 -7.76 23.13
N VAL A 558 49.76 -8.57 23.48
CA VAL A 558 48.38 -8.11 23.79
C VAL A 558 48.36 -7.68 25.27
N THR A 559 48.01 -6.41 25.50
CA THR A 559 47.83 -5.90 26.87
C THR A 559 46.43 -6.22 27.38
N PRO A 560 46.25 -6.29 28.73
CA PRO A 560 44.90 -6.43 29.30
C PRO A 560 43.92 -5.34 28.82
N GLU A 561 44.43 -4.15 28.55
CA GLU A 561 43.66 -3.00 28.06
C GLU A 561 43.21 -3.22 26.60
N THR A 562 44.10 -3.73 25.74
CA THR A 562 43.74 -4.09 24.35
C THR A 562 42.63 -5.14 24.33
N LEU A 563 42.73 -6.15 25.20
CA LEU A 563 41.68 -7.16 25.35
C LEU A 563 40.36 -6.53 25.84
N LYS A 564 40.45 -5.62 26.82
CA LYS A 564 39.25 -4.95 27.35
C LYS A 564 38.55 -4.08 26.29
N PHE A 565 39.29 -3.36 25.43
CA PHE A 565 38.72 -2.64 24.30
C PHE A 565 37.99 -3.59 23.34
N SER A 566 38.58 -4.74 23.01
CA SER A 566 37.90 -5.71 22.12
C SER A 566 36.61 -6.28 22.73
N GLU A 567 36.57 -6.45 24.09
CA GLU A 567 35.35 -6.84 24.79
C GLU A 567 34.26 -5.77 24.70
N LEU A 568 34.63 -4.48 24.86
CA LEU A 568 33.69 -3.35 24.75
C LEU A 568 33.14 -3.22 23.34
N ILE A 569 34.00 -3.31 22.30
CA ILE A 569 33.60 -3.30 20.89
C ILE A 569 32.61 -4.45 20.61
N LEU A 570 32.93 -5.67 21.03
CA LEU A 570 32.05 -6.83 20.87
C LEU A 570 30.71 -6.62 21.57
N GLY A 571 30.72 -6.02 22.75
CA GLY A 571 29.52 -5.67 23.50
C GLY A 571 28.60 -4.72 22.73
N GLN A 572 29.16 -3.64 22.17
CA GLN A 572 28.43 -2.66 21.38
C GLN A 572 27.90 -3.28 20.07
N VAL A 573 28.71 -4.04 19.33
CA VAL A 573 28.31 -4.66 18.08
C VAL A 573 27.19 -5.69 18.29
N ARG A 574 27.18 -6.40 19.43
CA ARG A 574 26.05 -7.27 19.80
C ARG A 574 24.75 -6.50 19.98
N GLU A 575 24.79 -5.33 20.60
CA GLU A 575 23.62 -4.47 20.75
C GLU A 575 23.18 -3.88 19.41
N ILE A 576 24.12 -3.45 18.54
CA ILE A 576 23.83 -3.03 17.15
C ILE A 576 23.10 -4.15 16.41
N ARG A 577 23.60 -5.39 16.49
CA ARG A 577 22.99 -6.55 15.83
C ARG A 577 21.55 -6.80 16.29
N LYS A 578 21.28 -6.69 17.60
CA LYS A 578 19.91 -6.80 18.16
C LYS A 578 19.00 -5.69 17.66
N ALA A 579 19.49 -4.44 17.66
CA ALA A 579 18.75 -3.29 17.23
C ALA A 579 18.38 -3.38 15.73
N VAL A 580 19.34 -3.72 14.86
CA VAL A 580 19.12 -3.90 13.42
C VAL A 580 18.15 -5.04 13.15
N ALA A 581 18.29 -6.19 13.81
CA ALA A 581 17.38 -7.33 13.67
C ALA A 581 15.94 -6.97 14.07
N SER A 582 15.76 -6.06 15.03
CA SER A 582 14.44 -5.62 15.51
C SER A 582 13.69 -4.73 14.51
N LEU A 583 14.38 -4.12 13.55
CA LEU A 583 13.75 -3.28 12.50
C LEU A 583 12.69 -4.02 11.67
N LYS A 584 12.74 -5.36 11.62
CA LYS A 584 11.76 -6.22 10.96
C LYS A 584 10.46 -6.42 11.74
N GLY A 585 10.43 -6.12 13.04
CA GLY A 585 9.38 -6.57 13.97
C GLY A 585 8.63 -5.46 14.71
N SER A 586 7.49 -5.82 15.29
CA SER A 586 6.76 -4.95 16.20
C SER A 586 7.48 -4.88 17.55
N GLY A 587 7.71 -3.66 18.07
CA GLY A 587 8.41 -3.44 19.35
C GLY A 587 9.87 -3.04 19.16
N ALA A 588 10.28 -2.67 17.95
CA ALA A 588 11.61 -2.15 17.64
C ALA A 588 12.01 -0.99 18.56
N THR A 589 11.08 -0.10 18.91
CA THR A 589 11.32 1.07 19.77
C THR A 589 12.01 0.71 21.07
N ALA A 590 11.45 -0.22 21.85
CA ALA A 590 12.02 -0.59 23.16
C ALA A 590 13.39 -1.29 23.02
N VAL A 591 13.58 -2.06 21.95
CA VAL A 591 14.83 -2.77 21.70
C VAL A 591 15.92 -1.79 21.27
N ILE A 592 15.63 -0.88 20.35
CA ILE A 592 16.60 0.10 19.83
C ILE A 592 16.97 1.12 20.92
N ASP A 593 15.99 1.63 21.69
CA ASP A 593 16.29 2.54 22.80
C ASP A 593 17.15 1.87 23.87
N GLY A 594 16.82 0.61 24.23
CA GLY A 594 17.62 -0.15 25.18
C GLY A 594 19.05 -0.43 24.67
N ALA A 595 19.19 -0.79 23.39
CA ALA A 595 20.50 -1.00 22.77
C ALA A 595 21.32 0.29 22.72
N ALA A 596 20.71 1.43 22.34
CA ALA A 596 21.39 2.72 22.27
C ALA A 596 21.92 3.18 23.65
N ILE A 597 21.11 3.01 24.71
CA ILE A 597 21.55 3.30 26.07
C ILE A 597 22.77 2.43 26.42
N ARG A 598 22.72 1.13 26.11
CA ARG A 598 23.80 0.21 26.43
C ARG A 598 25.08 0.50 25.63
N ILE A 599 24.95 0.86 24.35
CA ILE A 599 26.09 1.24 23.50
C ILE A 599 26.78 2.48 24.07
N HIS A 600 26.00 3.50 24.44
CA HIS A 600 26.56 4.71 25.07
C HIS A 600 27.26 4.43 26.42
N GLU A 601 26.72 3.55 27.26
CA GLU A 601 27.40 3.13 28.49
C GLU A 601 28.76 2.47 28.19
N LEU A 602 28.86 1.63 27.17
CA LEU A 602 30.08 0.93 26.78
C LEU A 602 31.09 1.88 26.11
N GLU A 603 30.64 2.89 25.40
CA GLU A 603 31.49 3.95 24.84
C GLU A 603 32.11 4.78 25.96
N ASN A 604 31.33 5.25 26.93
CA ASN A 604 31.88 5.96 28.09
C ASN A 604 32.90 5.11 28.89
N GLU A 605 32.72 3.77 28.99
CA GLU A 605 33.68 2.87 29.59
C GLU A 605 34.98 2.79 28.78
N ALA A 606 34.89 2.85 27.43
CA ALA A 606 36.04 2.84 26.53
C ALA A 606 36.83 4.16 26.59
N ASP A 607 36.16 5.31 26.63
CA ASP A 607 36.79 6.64 26.81
C ASP A 607 37.54 6.73 28.15
N ASP A 608 36.89 6.33 29.23
CA ASP A 608 37.54 6.24 30.54
C ASP A 608 38.76 5.32 30.52
N LEU A 609 38.68 4.20 29.81
CA LEU A 609 39.78 3.25 29.65
C LEU A 609 40.93 3.89 28.87
N LEU A 610 40.67 4.58 27.75
CA LEU A 610 41.67 5.30 26.97
C LEU A 610 42.42 6.31 27.85
N HIS A 611 41.68 7.13 28.58
CA HIS A 611 42.30 8.11 29.51
C HIS A 611 43.21 7.46 30.54
N LYS A 612 42.83 6.31 31.11
CA LYS A 612 43.67 5.54 32.04
C LYS A 612 44.92 4.99 31.35
N CYS A 613 44.77 4.41 30.16
CA CYS A 613 45.88 3.88 29.36
C CYS A 613 46.91 4.96 29.05
N LEU A 614 46.47 6.12 28.57
CA LEU A 614 47.33 7.25 28.22
C LEU A 614 48.11 7.75 29.47
N ARG A 615 47.41 7.91 30.60
CA ARG A 615 48.10 8.29 31.87
C ARG A 615 49.16 7.28 32.26
N SER A 616 48.88 5.98 32.17
CA SER A 616 49.83 4.90 32.51
C SER A 616 51.04 4.92 31.59
N LEU A 617 50.81 5.01 30.26
CA LEU A 617 51.86 5.01 29.25
C LEU A 617 52.86 6.18 29.40
N PHE A 618 52.39 7.38 29.78
CA PHE A 618 53.25 8.56 29.88
C PHE A 618 53.76 8.83 31.31
N ALA A 619 53.08 8.36 32.36
CA ALA A 619 53.52 8.60 33.74
C ALA A 619 54.54 7.56 34.24
N SER A 620 54.47 6.34 33.82
CA SER A 620 55.32 5.24 34.26
C SER A 620 55.61 4.26 33.12
N PRO A 621 56.43 4.66 32.11
CA PRO A 621 56.78 3.75 31.06
C PRO A 621 57.44 2.47 31.61
N GLU A 622 57.12 1.31 31.06
CA GLU A 622 57.77 0.05 31.43
C GLU A 622 59.29 0.18 31.30
N ALA A 623 60.03 -0.38 32.23
CA ALA A 623 61.49 -0.30 32.27
C ALA A 623 62.07 -0.95 30.97
N GLY A 624 62.59 -0.11 30.06
CA GLY A 624 63.15 -0.55 28.78
C GLY A 624 62.26 -0.28 27.56
N ALA A 625 61.01 0.25 27.72
CA ALA A 625 60.18 0.62 26.60
C ALA A 625 60.79 1.81 25.83
N SER A 626 60.88 1.70 24.51
CA SER A 626 61.31 2.80 23.67
C SER A 626 60.18 3.81 23.48
N LEU A 627 60.52 5.07 23.18
CA LEU A 627 59.51 6.07 22.83
C LEU A 627 58.61 5.62 21.64
N PHE A 628 59.18 4.84 20.73
CA PHE A 628 58.46 4.27 19.59
C PHE A 628 57.41 3.24 20.05
N ASP A 629 57.68 2.42 21.06
CA ASP A 629 56.72 1.44 21.56
C ASP A 629 55.55 2.12 22.27
N ILE A 630 55.83 3.21 23.00
CA ILE A 630 54.81 4.05 23.62
C ILE A 630 53.88 4.68 22.57
N ILE A 631 54.46 5.22 21.49
CA ILE A 631 53.69 5.83 20.39
C ILE A 631 52.82 4.78 19.67
N LYS A 632 53.37 3.64 19.32
CA LYS A 632 52.62 2.53 18.69
C LYS A 632 51.45 2.08 19.56
N GLN A 633 51.68 1.89 20.83
CA GLN A 633 50.64 1.42 21.75
C GLN A 633 49.57 2.47 21.99
N LYS A 634 49.95 3.75 22.09
CA LYS A 634 48.99 4.86 22.10
C LYS A 634 48.08 4.85 20.89
N GLU A 635 48.66 4.75 19.70
CA GLU A 635 47.91 4.78 18.45
C GLU A 635 46.93 3.61 18.33
N VAL A 636 47.33 2.40 18.77
CA VAL A 636 46.42 1.24 18.78
C VAL A 636 45.25 1.47 19.72
N TYR A 637 45.48 2.01 20.92
CA TYR A 637 44.39 2.31 21.85
C TYR A 637 43.43 3.36 21.29
N GLU A 638 43.94 4.40 20.63
CA GLU A 638 43.12 5.42 20.00
C GLU A 638 42.25 4.85 18.85
N TYR A 639 42.79 3.95 18.04
CA TYR A 639 42.01 3.30 16.99
C TYR A 639 40.92 2.38 17.57
N LEU A 640 41.19 1.64 18.63
CA LEU A 640 40.21 0.79 19.28
C LEU A 640 39.09 1.59 19.95
N GLU A 641 39.43 2.72 20.59
CA GLU A 641 38.40 3.61 21.16
C GLU A 641 37.60 4.28 20.05
N THR A 642 38.21 4.81 18.99
CA THR A 642 37.47 5.35 17.86
C THR A 642 36.49 4.34 17.22
N THR A 643 36.79 3.02 17.32
CA THR A 643 35.83 1.98 16.90
C THR A 643 34.58 1.98 17.77
N THR A 644 34.72 2.27 19.07
CA THR A 644 33.58 2.37 20.01
C THR A 644 32.73 3.61 19.70
N ASP A 645 33.34 4.75 19.35
CA ASP A 645 32.65 5.96 18.88
C ASP A 645 31.86 5.69 17.62
N LYS A 646 32.44 4.97 16.64
CA LYS A 646 31.75 4.60 15.41
C LYS A 646 30.55 3.69 15.65
N SER A 647 30.63 2.84 16.66
CA SER A 647 29.49 2.02 17.10
C SER A 647 28.38 2.86 17.72
N GLU A 648 28.71 3.95 18.43
CA GLU A 648 27.72 4.92 18.93
C GLU A 648 27.04 5.69 17.78
N ASP A 649 27.79 6.12 16.75
CA ASP A 649 27.22 6.74 15.54
C ASP A 649 26.09 5.88 14.94
N VAL A 650 26.25 4.54 14.92
CA VAL A 650 25.19 3.62 14.45
C VAL A 650 23.95 3.68 15.35
N ALA A 651 24.14 3.71 16.67
CA ALA A 651 23.03 3.79 17.62
C ALA A 651 22.23 5.09 17.45
N ASP A 652 22.90 6.20 17.23
CA ASP A 652 22.29 7.51 17.00
C ASP A 652 21.48 7.54 15.69
N VAL A 653 22.00 6.93 14.64
CA VAL A 653 21.25 6.78 13.38
C VAL A 653 20.00 5.94 13.60
N LEU A 654 20.10 4.80 14.30
CA LEU A 654 18.95 3.94 14.59
C LEU A 654 17.89 4.66 15.43
N ARG A 655 18.26 5.46 16.43
CA ARG A 655 17.33 6.30 17.20
C ARG A 655 16.68 7.38 16.35
N SER A 656 17.44 8.02 15.46
CA SER A 656 16.89 8.98 14.50
C SER A 656 15.82 8.35 13.60
N LEU A 657 16.04 7.10 13.16
CA LEU A 657 15.07 6.33 12.38
C LEU A 657 13.79 6.06 13.20
N LEU A 658 13.91 5.70 14.48
CA LEU A 658 12.75 5.52 15.35
C LEU A 658 11.88 6.76 15.43
N VAL A 659 12.49 7.92 15.72
CA VAL A 659 11.77 9.19 15.84
C VAL A 659 11.09 9.58 14.53
N LYS A 660 11.79 9.40 13.39
CA LYS A 660 11.31 9.83 12.08
C LYS A 660 10.19 8.92 11.53
N TYR A 661 10.26 7.62 11.81
CA TYR A 661 9.36 6.63 11.18
C TYR A 661 8.37 5.98 12.16
N SER A 662 8.42 6.31 13.45
CA SER A 662 7.56 5.72 14.51
C SER A 662 7.57 4.19 14.45
N LEU A 663 8.78 3.61 14.34
CA LEU A 663 9.01 2.17 14.20
C LEU A 663 8.65 1.38 15.45
#